data_2a684818a4f47aa18898d70b8873b063
#
_entry.id   2a684818a4f47aa18898d70b8873b063
#
_cell.length_a   1.000
_cell.length_b   1.000
_cell.length_c   1.000
_cell.angle_alpha   90.00
_cell.angle_beta   90.00
_cell.angle_gamma   90.00
#
_symmetry.space_group_name_H-M   'P 1'
#
loop_
_entity.id
_entity.type
_entity.pdbx_description
1 polymer ?
#
loop_
_entity_poly.entity_id
_entity_poly.type
_entity_poly.pdbx_seq_one_letter_code
_entity_poly.pdbx_strand_id
1 'polypeptide(L)'
;MKNFKIFSVLLYLIIGLFLTFNALFSQETAGQLFEKALYLEEAKGELQQAIDFYQKILDQYVENREVAAKAQLHIGICYEKLGKQEAQKAYRRVIEEYADQSDLVAEAKSRLATLAQSISNGKQKDMTVRKVWEGLDVDDCGQISPDGKYLSYVDWDTGDLAVYEIATGKKRHLTNKGSWEDSDEYAESANWSPDSKQIVYSWYNEHDEYELRIINLDGGEPRILFSTDEYNWLQPCDWSKDEKHILARLWKKDTNEVIVSISVEDGTVRVVRKFEKDRRFRNVEFSPEENYIVYDAPGKVNSGNHDIFLYSMQNGEERVLVEHPAHDYKLGWGPNGKYNLFGSDRTGTPDIWAIEVVNGKTHGEPRLIKSNKGPLPPTGLGFTTDGSFYYCEVPNRTDVYVMEIDPQTGTIVAPPHEAINSFIGSNSTPYYSPDGKSLAYVSKRAPLIRPRSFRPTGNVLCIRSLDSGKDREFRPGLNNFGFPRWSPDSRSVMVVNWEDNGESIGHYTIDVQTGKATLVLMTHRPQDIWNHEWSIDGKSVFLVRSMVWDSLRIFQIIVRDIESGTETELLSGTADEVYSISRSPDGEWLAVLGLDKKKRNLRVIPTTGGKTRVIHSFEQGDNSWMFHVWSADGKYIFLPKYCQPIDNKKWDLWRIPVEGGEAQSMGLELSPFWWLSAHPDGRHIAFSNSGSSYELPAIWVMENFLPE
;
A
#
# COMPACT_ATOMS: atom_id res chain seq x y z
N MET A 1 28.35 -37.98 53.83
CA MET A 1 28.43 -37.99 52.32
C MET A 1 27.34 -38.79 51.63
N LYS A 2 26.72 -39.82 52.22
CA LYS A 2 25.62 -40.60 51.58
C LYS A 2 24.28 -39.81 51.44
N ASN A 3 23.95 -39.00 52.43
CA ASN A 3 22.66 -38.28 52.44
C ASN A 3 22.60 -37.09 51.46
N PHE A 4 23.75 -36.54 51.03
CA PHE A 4 23.79 -35.43 50.10
C PHE A 4 23.54 -35.89 48.65
N LYS A 5 23.96 -37.11 48.29
CA LYS A 5 23.69 -37.68 46.96
C LYS A 5 22.24 -38.08 46.74
N ILE A 6 21.53 -38.52 47.82
CA ILE A 6 20.11 -38.85 47.71
C ILE A 6 19.26 -37.60 47.56
N PHE A 7 19.61 -36.51 48.26
CA PHE A 7 18.91 -35.25 48.14
C PHE A 7 19.07 -34.59 46.76
N SER A 8 20.27 -34.73 46.16
CA SER A 8 20.54 -34.22 44.80
C SER A 8 19.76 -35.00 43.75
N VAL A 9 19.66 -36.33 43.86
CA VAL A 9 18.90 -37.16 42.89
C VAL A 9 17.39 -36.93 43.01
N LEU A 10 16.86 -36.76 44.24
CA LEU A 10 15.46 -36.41 44.45
C LEU A 10 15.13 -35.00 43.88
N LEU A 11 16.04 -34.04 44.03
CA LEU A 11 15.86 -32.68 43.51
C LEU A 11 15.84 -32.70 41.98
N TYR A 12 16.72 -33.46 41.31
CA TYR A 12 16.70 -33.62 39.85
C TYR A 12 15.46 -34.36 39.32
N LEU A 13 14.96 -35.34 40.10
CA LEU A 13 13.69 -36.01 39.78
C LEU A 13 12.47 -35.09 39.94
N ILE A 14 12.45 -34.26 40.97
CA ILE A 14 11.37 -33.28 41.18
C ILE A 14 11.43 -32.16 40.15
N ILE A 15 12.62 -31.66 39.80
CA ILE A 15 12.80 -30.67 38.70
C ILE A 15 12.44 -31.28 37.36
N GLY A 16 12.83 -32.52 37.06
CA GLY A 16 12.43 -33.25 35.87
C GLY A 16 10.91 -33.45 35.78
N LEU A 17 10.25 -33.83 36.91
CA LEU A 17 8.79 -33.93 36.97
C LEU A 17 8.09 -32.58 36.81
N PHE A 18 8.65 -31.50 37.38
CA PHE A 18 8.10 -30.15 37.25
C PHE A 18 8.27 -29.60 35.81
N LEU A 19 9.35 -29.91 35.12
CA LEU A 19 9.57 -29.53 33.71
C LEU A 19 8.66 -30.33 32.77
N THR A 20 8.43 -31.62 33.05
CA THR A 20 7.47 -32.42 32.26
C THR A 20 6.03 -32.03 32.57
N PHE A 21 5.70 -31.61 33.80
CA PHE A 21 4.35 -31.15 34.17
C PHE A 21 4.03 -29.79 33.57
N ASN A 22 5.01 -28.86 33.45
CA ASN A 22 4.82 -27.58 32.78
C ASN A 22 4.75 -27.71 31.23
N ALA A 23 5.39 -28.72 30.64
CA ALA A 23 5.25 -29.02 29.22
C ALA A 23 3.87 -29.60 28.86
N LEU A 24 3.18 -30.22 29.81
CA LEU A 24 1.82 -30.78 29.66
C LEU A 24 0.70 -29.73 29.78
N PHE A 25 0.99 -28.52 30.31
CA PHE A 25 -0.04 -27.48 30.56
C PHE A 25 -0.10 -26.37 29.47
N SER A 26 0.68 -26.43 28.40
CA SER A 26 0.67 -25.40 27.36
C SER A 26 0.26 -25.89 25.96
N GLN A 27 -0.15 -27.13 25.80
CA GLN A 27 -0.57 -27.61 24.49
C GLN A 27 -2.06 -27.31 24.28
N GLU A 28 -2.35 -26.42 23.31
CA GLU A 28 -3.74 -26.13 22.93
C GLU A 28 -4.45 -27.41 22.53
N THR A 29 -5.66 -27.65 22.98
CA THR A 29 -6.44 -28.84 22.61
C THR A 29 -6.89 -28.79 21.15
N ALA A 30 -7.20 -29.93 20.55
CA ALA A 30 -7.75 -29.99 19.19
C ALA A 30 -8.98 -29.10 19.00
N GLY A 31 -9.85 -29.03 20.01
CA GLY A 31 -11.04 -28.15 19.98
C GLY A 31 -10.67 -26.66 20.02
N GLN A 32 -9.70 -26.27 20.85
CA GLN A 32 -9.23 -24.87 20.89
C GLN A 32 -8.56 -24.44 19.58
N LEU A 33 -7.77 -25.32 18.97
CA LEU A 33 -7.19 -25.07 17.65
C LEU A 33 -8.26 -24.95 16.57
N PHE A 34 -9.31 -25.79 16.66
CA PHE A 34 -10.42 -25.77 15.72
C PHE A 34 -11.23 -24.46 15.81
N GLU A 35 -11.62 -24.04 17.02
CA GLU A 35 -12.31 -22.77 17.25
C GLU A 35 -11.50 -21.57 16.77
N LYS A 36 -10.19 -21.59 16.97
CA LYS A 36 -9.29 -20.55 16.48
C LYS A 36 -9.21 -20.51 14.97
N ALA A 37 -9.13 -21.68 14.33
CA ALA A 37 -9.15 -21.81 12.87
C ALA A 37 -10.47 -21.34 12.29
N LEU A 38 -11.60 -21.74 12.90
CA LEU A 38 -12.94 -21.34 12.50
C LEU A 38 -13.15 -19.82 12.62
N TYR A 39 -12.65 -19.21 13.69
CA TYR A 39 -12.67 -17.76 13.86
C TYR A 39 -11.85 -17.04 12.75
N LEU A 40 -10.69 -17.59 12.37
CA LEU A 40 -9.89 -17.06 11.26
C LEU A 40 -10.59 -17.21 9.91
N GLU A 41 -11.29 -18.36 9.71
CA GLU A 41 -12.03 -18.62 8.50
C GLU A 41 -13.27 -17.74 8.37
N GLU A 42 -14.14 -17.71 9.39
CA GLU A 42 -15.49 -17.13 9.30
C GLU A 42 -15.54 -15.66 9.70
N ALA A 43 -14.80 -15.28 10.76
CA ALA A 43 -14.87 -13.93 11.31
C ALA A 43 -13.81 -12.99 10.73
N LYS A 44 -12.63 -13.52 10.34
CA LYS A 44 -11.54 -12.70 9.80
C LYS A 44 -11.30 -12.90 8.31
N GLY A 45 -11.77 -13.99 7.70
CA GLY A 45 -11.47 -14.32 6.31
C GLY A 45 -10.00 -14.65 6.04
N GLU A 46 -9.19 -14.90 7.09
CA GLU A 46 -7.77 -15.24 6.99
C GLU A 46 -7.59 -16.72 6.61
N LEU A 47 -8.05 -17.07 5.40
CA LEU A 47 -8.22 -18.46 4.95
C LEU A 47 -6.93 -19.28 4.97
N GLN A 48 -5.79 -18.69 4.62
CA GLN A 48 -4.52 -19.42 4.64
C GLN A 48 -4.08 -19.73 6.07
N GLN A 49 -4.23 -18.80 7.00
CA GLN A 49 -3.91 -19.04 8.40
C GLN A 49 -4.88 -20.05 9.03
N ALA A 50 -6.16 -20.01 8.64
CA ALA A 50 -7.13 -21.03 9.04
C ALA A 50 -6.69 -22.43 8.58
N ILE A 51 -6.27 -22.58 7.32
CA ILE A 51 -5.72 -23.83 6.77
C ILE A 51 -4.53 -24.31 7.61
N ASP A 52 -3.61 -23.42 7.99
CA ASP A 52 -2.42 -23.80 8.75
C ASP A 52 -2.80 -24.32 10.16
N PHE A 53 -3.82 -23.74 10.81
CA PHE A 53 -4.33 -24.24 12.09
C PHE A 53 -5.10 -25.55 11.94
N TYR A 54 -5.91 -25.70 10.91
CA TYR A 54 -6.58 -26.98 10.60
C TYR A 54 -5.55 -28.07 10.28
N GLN A 55 -4.47 -27.73 9.56
CA GLN A 55 -3.40 -28.69 9.27
C GLN A 55 -2.68 -29.15 10.55
N LYS A 56 -2.44 -28.23 11.52
CA LYS A 56 -1.90 -28.60 12.85
C LYS A 56 -2.79 -29.61 13.56
N ILE A 57 -4.11 -29.50 13.43
CA ILE A 57 -5.02 -30.51 14.01
C ILE A 57 -4.80 -31.86 13.38
N LEU A 58 -4.67 -31.92 12.06
CA LEU A 58 -4.43 -33.18 11.33
C LEU A 58 -3.08 -33.80 11.69
N ASP A 59 -2.04 -32.97 11.92
CA ASP A 59 -0.70 -33.42 12.24
C ASP A 59 -0.54 -33.88 13.69
N GLN A 60 -1.24 -33.22 14.65
CA GLN A 60 -1.02 -33.43 16.08
C GLN A 60 -2.14 -34.21 16.79
N TYR A 61 -3.34 -34.25 16.21
CA TYR A 61 -4.55 -34.77 16.86
C TYR A 61 -5.34 -35.73 15.95
N VAL A 62 -4.65 -36.46 15.08
CA VAL A 62 -5.26 -37.41 14.12
C VAL A 62 -6.13 -38.46 14.80
N GLU A 63 -5.83 -38.83 16.04
CA GLU A 63 -6.59 -39.79 16.84
C GLU A 63 -7.97 -39.24 17.26
N ASN A 64 -8.14 -37.92 17.30
CA ASN A 64 -9.45 -37.29 17.49
C ASN A 64 -10.18 -37.18 16.15
N ARG A 65 -10.66 -38.32 15.66
CA ARG A 65 -11.20 -38.50 14.32
C ARG A 65 -12.31 -37.51 13.97
N GLU A 66 -13.17 -37.15 14.91
CA GLU A 66 -14.27 -36.20 14.67
C GLU A 66 -13.71 -34.80 14.37
N VAL A 67 -12.82 -34.29 15.21
CA VAL A 67 -12.24 -32.94 15.02
C VAL A 67 -11.30 -32.92 13.82
N ALA A 68 -10.56 -34.01 13.58
CA ALA A 68 -9.69 -34.13 12.41
C ALA A 68 -10.49 -34.15 11.09
N ALA A 69 -11.62 -34.86 11.05
CA ALA A 69 -12.50 -34.88 9.88
C ALA A 69 -13.11 -33.50 9.61
N LYS A 70 -13.55 -32.79 10.66
CA LYS A 70 -14.03 -31.41 10.57
C LYS A 70 -12.92 -30.49 10.03
N ALA A 71 -11.71 -30.58 10.57
CA ALA A 71 -10.57 -29.79 10.11
C ALA A 71 -10.27 -30.07 8.63
N GLN A 72 -10.28 -31.33 8.20
CA GLN A 72 -10.05 -31.70 6.80
C GLN A 72 -11.16 -31.18 5.87
N LEU A 73 -12.43 -31.16 6.32
CA LEU A 73 -13.54 -30.59 5.58
C LEU A 73 -13.37 -29.06 5.42
N HIS A 74 -13.03 -28.37 6.52
CA HIS A 74 -12.82 -26.92 6.52
C HIS A 74 -11.59 -26.50 5.71
N ILE A 75 -10.53 -27.31 5.64
CA ILE A 75 -9.44 -27.12 4.66
C ILE A 75 -10.00 -27.12 3.24
N GLY A 76 -10.92 -28.06 2.93
CA GLY A 76 -11.60 -28.09 1.64
C GLY A 76 -12.41 -26.82 1.37
N ILE A 77 -13.16 -26.36 2.36
CA ILE A 77 -13.98 -25.11 2.28
C ILE A 77 -13.06 -23.88 2.09
N CYS A 78 -11.99 -23.78 2.82
CA CYS A 78 -11.00 -22.70 2.65
C CYS A 78 -10.40 -22.72 1.23
N TYR A 79 -10.01 -23.87 0.73
CA TYR A 79 -9.49 -23.99 -0.64
C TYR A 79 -10.56 -23.71 -1.70
N GLU A 80 -11.82 -24.07 -1.45
CA GLU A 80 -12.94 -23.73 -2.32
C GLU A 80 -13.14 -22.20 -2.37
N LYS A 81 -13.17 -21.53 -1.20
CA LYS A 81 -13.21 -20.07 -1.08
C LYS A 81 -12.02 -19.38 -1.77
N LEU A 82 -10.85 -20.02 -1.78
CA LEU A 82 -9.64 -19.56 -2.48
C LEU A 82 -9.62 -19.91 -3.98
N GLY A 83 -10.66 -20.59 -4.51
CA GLY A 83 -10.74 -21.00 -5.92
C GLY A 83 -9.66 -22.02 -6.34
N LYS A 84 -9.11 -22.78 -5.40
CA LYS A 84 -8.00 -23.70 -5.64
C LYS A 84 -8.47 -25.14 -5.94
N GLN A 85 -7.80 -25.81 -6.88
CA GLN A 85 -8.09 -27.23 -7.18
C GLN A 85 -7.83 -28.18 -6.01
N GLU A 86 -7.03 -27.75 -5.03
CA GLU A 86 -6.78 -28.43 -3.77
C GLU A 86 -8.05 -28.74 -2.97
N ALA A 87 -9.12 -27.95 -3.16
CA ALA A 87 -10.42 -28.21 -2.56
C ALA A 87 -10.94 -29.62 -2.87
N GLN A 88 -10.81 -30.06 -4.13
CA GLN A 88 -11.25 -31.40 -4.53
C GLN A 88 -10.45 -32.51 -3.83
N LYS A 89 -9.13 -32.30 -3.66
CA LYS A 89 -8.27 -33.26 -2.94
C LYS A 89 -8.65 -33.33 -1.48
N ALA A 90 -8.92 -32.17 -0.86
CA ALA A 90 -9.32 -32.09 0.54
C ALA A 90 -10.66 -32.79 0.79
N TYR A 91 -11.67 -32.57 -0.05
CA TYR A 91 -12.97 -33.27 0.07
C TYR A 91 -12.87 -34.77 -0.20
N ARG A 92 -12.05 -35.21 -1.16
CA ARG A 92 -11.80 -36.65 -1.37
C ARG A 92 -11.17 -37.29 -0.14
N ARG A 93 -10.25 -36.63 0.53
CA ARG A 93 -9.65 -37.12 1.78
C ARG A 93 -10.71 -37.31 2.88
N VAL A 94 -11.66 -36.36 3.03
CA VAL A 94 -12.77 -36.55 3.97
C VAL A 94 -13.53 -37.83 3.66
N ILE A 95 -13.83 -38.08 2.39
CA ILE A 95 -14.62 -39.25 1.95
C ILE A 95 -13.85 -40.55 2.16
N GLU A 96 -12.53 -40.58 1.90
CA GLU A 96 -11.70 -41.78 1.92
C GLU A 96 -11.16 -42.10 3.31
N GLU A 97 -10.65 -41.10 4.03
CA GLU A 97 -9.94 -41.27 5.29
C GLU A 97 -10.90 -41.23 6.51
N TYR A 98 -12.06 -40.56 6.40
CA TYR A 98 -13.03 -40.37 7.49
C TYR A 98 -14.40 -40.92 7.15
N ALA A 99 -14.47 -42.08 6.48
CA ALA A 99 -15.71 -42.72 6.05
C ALA A 99 -16.70 -43.01 7.19
N ASP A 100 -16.22 -43.09 8.44
CA ASP A 100 -17.00 -43.29 9.66
C ASP A 100 -17.76 -42.01 10.09
N GLN A 101 -17.44 -40.84 9.55
CA GLN A 101 -18.09 -39.55 9.86
C GLN A 101 -19.17 -39.23 8.79
N SER A 102 -20.29 -39.91 8.86
CA SER A 102 -21.35 -39.95 7.80
C SER A 102 -21.80 -38.57 7.33
N ASP A 103 -21.99 -37.60 8.26
CA ASP A 103 -22.56 -36.29 7.97
C ASP A 103 -21.50 -35.41 7.24
N LEU A 104 -20.24 -35.45 7.66
CA LEU A 104 -19.13 -34.74 7.03
C LEU A 104 -18.82 -35.33 5.65
N VAL A 105 -18.93 -36.65 5.51
CA VAL A 105 -18.79 -37.32 4.21
C VAL A 105 -19.92 -36.93 3.26
N ALA A 106 -21.16 -36.80 3.74
CA ALA A 106 -22.27 -36.36 2.92
C ALA A 106 -22.06 -34.90 2.42
N GLU A 107 -21.63 -34.02 3.31
CA GLU A 107 -21.29 -32.65 2.93
C GLU A 107 -20.13 -32.57 1.94
N ALA A 108 -19.02 -33.28 2.18
CA ALA A 108 -17.88 -33.35 1.26
C ALA A 108 -18.29 -33.87 -0.13
N LYS A 109 -19.15 -34.90 -0.21
CA LYS A 109 -19.70 -35.40 -1.47
C LYS A 109 -20.56 -34.37 -2.19
N SER A 110 -21.41 -33.65 -1.46
CA SER A 110 -22.27 -32.59 -2.02
C SER A 110 -21.42 -31.47 -2.62
N ARG A 111 -20.41 -30.98 -1.88
CA ARG A 111 -19.49 -29.94 -2.34
C ARG A 111 -18.65 -30.41 -3.53
N LEU A 112 -18.13 -31.65 -3.48
CA LEU A 112 -17.36 -32.22 -4.58
C LEU A 112 -18.23 -32.37 -5.85
N ALA A 113 -19.50 -32.76 -5.72
CA ALA A 113 -20.44 -32.85 -6.84
C ALA A 113 -20.73 -31.46 -7.45
N THR A 114 -20.90 -30.43 -6.62
CA THR A 114 -21.07 -29.05 -7.06
C THR A 114 -19.84 -28.53 -7.82
N LEU A 115 -18.63 -28.79 -7.29
CA LEU A 115 -17.38 -28.45 -7.97
C LEU A 115 -17.20 -29.24 -9.29
N ALA A 116 -17.60 -30.51 -9.33
CA ALA A 116 -17.56 -31.34 -10.55
C ALA A 116 -18.59 -30.87 -11.59
N GLN A 117 -19.77 -30.43 -11.19
CA GLN A 117 -20.77 -29.84 -12.09
C GLN A 117 -20.32 -28.48 -12.66
N SER A 118 -19.65 -27.66 -11.88
CA SER A 118 -19.06 -26.41 -12.35
C SER A 118 -17.97 -26.65 -13.42
N ILE A 119 -17.27 -27.78 -13.34
CA ILE A 119 -16.23 -28.20 -14.31
C ILE A 119 -16.84 -28.91 -15.55
N SER A 120 -17.99 -29.59 -15.38
CA SER A 120 -18.59 -30.40 -16.47
C SER A 120 -19.55 -29.61 -17.38
N ASN A 121 -20.04 -28.46 -16.93
CA ASN A 121 -21.01 -27.64 -17.67
C ASN A 121 -20.37 -26.64 -18.64
N GLY A 122 -19.08 -26.69 -18.89
CA GLY A 122 -18.45 -25.89 -19.92
C GLY A 122 -17.09 -26.47 -20.27
N LYS A 123 -16.80 -26.56 -21.55
CA LYS A 123 -15.44 -26.42 -22.07
C LYS A 123 -15.04 -24.96 -21.82
N GLN A 124 -14.90 -24.56 -20.55
CA GLN A 124 -14.35 -23.27 -20.22
C GLN A 124 -12.92 -23.30 -20.74
N LYS A 125 -12.58 -22.43 -21.66
CA LYS A 125 -11.20 -22.20 -22.04
C LYS A 125 -10.44 -21.86 -20.77
N ASP A 126 -9.22 -22.36 -20.62
CA ASP A 126 -8.39 -22.04 -19.46
C ASP A 126 -8.21 -20.53 -19.36
N MET A 127 -8.31 -20.00 -18.15
CA MET A 127 -7.99 -18.60 -17.88
C MET A 127 -6.58 -18.30 -18.35
N THR A 128 -6.44 -17.25 -19.15
CA THR A 128 -5.13 -16.78 -19.62
C THR A 128 -4.87 -15.36 -19.09
N VAL A 129 -3.62 -15.13 -18.73
CA VAL A 129 -3.12 -13.80 -18.32
C VAL A 129 -1.87 -13.52 -19.11
N ARG A 130 -1.87 -12.42 -19.87
CA ARG A 130 -0.70 -12.03 -20.66
C ARG A 130 -0.40 -10.54 -20.51
N LYS A 131 0.88 -10.20 -20.59
CA LYS A 131 1.36 -8.82 -20.60
C LYS A 131 1.09 -8.21 -21.98
N VAL A 132 0.59 -6.98 -21.99
CA VAL A 132 0.23 -6.24 -23.21
C VAL A 132 1.23 -5.12 -23.49
N TRP A 133 1.56 -4.36 -22.45
CA TRP A 133 2.48 -3.23 -22.57
C TRP A 133 3.24 -3.07 -21.25
N GLU A 134 4.52 -2.74 -21.31
CA GLU A 134 5.40 -2.52 -20.17
C GLU A 134 6.31 -1.33 -20.48
N GLY A 135 6.47 -0.41 -19.53
CA GLY A 135 7.33 0.75 -19.68
C GLY A 135 7.14 1.80 -18.61
N LEU A 136 8.05 2.77 -18.55
CA LEU A 136 7.94 3.94 -17.66
C LEU A 136 6.81 4.88 -18.11
N ASP A 137 6.39 4.76 -19.34
CA ASP A 137 5.34 5.52 -20.00
C ASP A 137 3.96 4.84 -19.95
N VAL A 138 3.84 3.75 -19.20
CA VAL A 138 2.55 3.12 -18.89
C VAL A 138 1.76 4.03 -17.98
N ASP A 139 0.56 4.40 -18.41
CA ASP A 139 -0.40 5.17 -17.64
C ASP A 139 -1.47 4.25 -17.02
N ASP A 140 -1.74 4.39 -15.73
CA ASP A 140 -2.74 3.63 -14.98
C ASP A 140 -4.13 4.29 -15.01
N CYS A 141 -4.26 5.44 -15.67
CA CYS A 141 -5.51 6.18 -15.85
C CYS A 141 -6.15 5.98 -17.23
N GLY A 142 -5.54 5.14 -18.06
CA GLY A 142 -6.04 4.80 -19.38
C GLY A 142 -7.24 3.85 -19.36
N GLN A 143 -7.82 3.63 -20.53
CA GLN A 143 -8.96 2.73 -20.75
C GLN A 143 -8.77 1.90 -22.01
N ILE A 144 -9.23 0.65 -21.98
CA ILE A 144 -9.32 -0.19 -23.19
C ILE A 144 -10.53 0.21 -24.04
N SER A 145 -10.35 0.27 -25.36
CA SER A 145 -11.49 0.42 -26.27
C SER A 145 -12.40 -0.81 -26.20
N PRO A 146 -13.73 -0.67 -26.27
CA PRO A 146 -14.65 -1.81 -26.24
C PRO A 146 -14.36 -2.90 -27.25
N ASP A 147 -13.79 -2.56 -28.42
CA ASP A 147 -13.39 -3.50 -29.47
C ASP A 147 -12.00 -4.16 -29.22
N GLY A 148 -11.32 -3.78 -28.13
CA GLY A 148 -10.05 -4.37 -27.70
C GLY A 148 -8.83 -3.98 -28.53
N LYS A 149 -8.93 -2.97 -29.41
CA LYS A 149 -7.82 -2.63 -30.33
C LYS A 149 -6.89 -1.56 -29.79
N TYR A 150 -7.39 -0.65 -28.96
CA TYR A 150 -6.64 0.51 -28.49
C TYR A 150 -6.75 0.70 -26.99
N LEU A 151 -5.66 1.14 -26.36
CA LEU A 151 -5.65 1.72 -25.03
C LEU A 151 -5.51 3.22 -25.16
N SER A 152 -6.40 4.00 -24.53
CA SER A 152 -6.17 5.43 -24.33
C SER A 152 -5.24 5.64 -23.14
N TYR A 153 -4.38 6.63 -23.19
CA TYR A 153 -3.47 7.00 -22.11
C TYR A 153 -3.07 8.48 -22.23
N VAL A 154 -2.52 9.03 -21.16
CA VAL A 154 -1.89 10.34 -21.18
C VAL A 154 -0.39 10.15 -21.34
N ASP A 155 0.19 10.77 -22.34
CA ASP A 155 1.63 10.88 -22.48
C ASP A 155 2.13 11.98 -21.55
N TRP A 156 2.63 11.58 -20.38
CA TRP A 156 3.10 12.53 -19.36
C TRP A 156 4.41 13.24 -19.72
N ASP A 157 5.09 12.85 -20.79
CA ASP A 157 6.22 13.62 -21.32
C ASP A 157 5.76 14.91 -21.97
N THR A 158 4.54 14.91 -22.53
CA THR A 158 3.94 16.10 -23.18
C THR A 158 2.67 16.59 -22.50
N GLY A 159 1.91 15.74 -21.83
CA GLY A 159 0.57 16.00 -21.30
C GLY A 159 -0.55 15.76 -22.31
N ASP A 160 -0.24 15.19 -23.46
CA ASP A 160 -1.21 14.92 -24.52
C ASP A 160 -1.99 13.62 -24.30
N LEU A 161 -3.25 13.60 -24.75
CA LEU A 161 -4.02 12.37 -24.89
C LEU A 161 -3.45 11.57 -26.07
N ALA A 162 -3.20 10.29 -25.84
CA ALA A 162 -2.65 9.37 -26.82
C ALA A 162 -3.37 8.03 -26.82
N VAL A 163 -3.14 7.24 -27.87
CA VAL A 163 -3.61 5.85 -27.97
C VAL A 163 -2.46 4.92 -28.31
N TYR A 164 -2.49 3.75 -27.66
CA TYR A 164 -1.61 2.62 -27.92
C TYR A 164 -2.38 1.55 -28.69
N GLU A 165 -1.94 1.19 -29.90
CA GLU A 165 -2.53 0.13 -30.71
C GLU A 165 -2.03 -1.23 -30.24
N ILE A 166 -2.91 -2.07 -29.69
CA ILE A 166 -2.56 -3.36 -29.05
C ILE A 166 -1.85 -4.31 -30.00
N ALA A 167 -2.32 -4.39 -31.25
CA ALA A 167 -1.81 -5.34 -32.22
C ALA A 167 -0.39 -5.02 -32.71
N THR A 168 -0.02 -3.74 -32.78
CA THR A 168 1.24 -3.29 -33.39
C THR A 168 2.22 -2.68 -32.39
N GLY A 169 1.75 -2.31 -31.20
CA GLY A 169 2.52 -1.54 -30.22
C GLY A 169 2.76 -0.09 -30.59
N LYS A 170 2.10 0.42 -31.63
CA LYS A 170 2.25 1.82 -32.07
C LYS A 170 1.52 2.78 -31.13
N LYS A 171 2.17 3.90 -30.87
CA LYS A 171 1.65 5.02 -30.10
C LYS A 171 1.33 6.19 -31.00
N ARG A 172 0.23 6.88 -30.72
CA ARG A 172 -0.18 8.05 -31.52
C ARG A 172 -0.88 9.05 -30.59
N HIS A 173 -0.40 10.28 -30.59
CA HIS A 173 -1.08 11.40 -29.93
C HIS A 173 -2.39 11.73 -30.67
N LEU A 174 -3.43 12.02 -29.93
CA LEU A 174 -4.71 12.55 -30.43
C LEU A 174 -4.80 14.06 -30.26
N THR A 175 -4.13 14.60 -29.22
CA THR A 175 -3.95 16.04 -29.01
C THR A 175 -2.49 16.43 -29.27
N ASN A 176 -2.22 17.71 -29.40
CA ASN A 176 -0.86 18.21 -29.62
C ASN A 176 -0.76 19.63 -29.04
N LYS A 177 -0.53 19.72 -27.73
CA LYS A 177 -0.40 20.99 -27.02
C LYS A 177 1.01 21.58 -27.07
N GLY A 178 2.00 20.81 -27.49
CA GLY A 178 3.41 21.14 -27.37
C GLY A 178 4.07 20.58 -26.13
N SER A 179 5.22 21.13 -25.77
CA SER A 179 5.95 20.72 -24.58
C SER A 179 5.43 21.37 -23.30
N TRP A 180 5.89 20.88 -22.15
CA TRP A 180 5.63 21.53 -20.85
C TRP A 180 6.28 22.92 -20.71
N GLU A 181 7.21 23.26 -21.60
CA GLU A 181 7.80 24.61 -21.68
C GLU A 181 6.86 25.58 -22.41
N ASP A 182 6.00 25.07 -23.31
CA ASP A 182 5.10 25.86 -24.12
C ASP A 182 3.73 26.08 -23.45
N SER A 183 3.23 25.05 -22.71
CA SER A 183 1.89 25.09 -22.11
C SER A 183 1.81 24.16 -20.90
N ASP A 184 1.15 24.62 -19.83
CA ASP A 184 0.81 23.85 -18.63
C ASP A 184 -0.48 23.03 -18.77
N GLU A 185 -1.13 23.08 -19.94
CA GLU A 185 -2.34 22.31 -20.22
C GLU A 185 -2.06 20.80 -20.29
N TYR A 186 -3.05 19.97 -20.03
CA TYR A 186 -2.92 18.51 -20.15
C TYR A 186 -4.26 17.77 -20.17
N ALA A 187 -4.25 16.60 -20.81
CA ALA A 187 -5.29 15.59 -20.63
C ALA A 187 -5.11 14.85 -19.31
N GLU A 188 -6.19 14.37 -18.70
CA GLU A 188 -6.06 13.61 -17.45
C GLU A 188 -6.75 12.24 -17.52
N SER A 189 -8.06 12.18 -17.58
CA SER A 189 -8.82 10.93 -17.59
C SER A 189 -9.57 10.77 -18.90
N ALA A 190 -9.64 9.56 -19.41
CA ALA A 190 -10.29 9.28 -20.67
C ALA A 190 -11.24 8.07 -20.58
N ASN A 191 -12.30 8.06 -21.40
CA ASN A 191 -13.22 6.95 -21.55
C ASN A 191 -13.69 6.81 -23.01
N TRP A 192 -13.93 5.58 -23.46
CA TRP A 192 -14.31 5.29 -24.83
C TRP A 192 -15.82 5.31 -25.07
N SER A 193 -16.23 5.78 -26.25
CA SER A 193 -17.60 5.53 -26.71
C SER A 193 -17.83 4.03 -26.93
N PRO A 194 -19.07 3.54 -26.73
CA PRO A 194 -19.43 2.13 -26.94
C PRO A 194 -19.06 1.57 -28.32
N ASP A 195 -19.06 2.40 -29.35
CA ASP A 195 -18.70 2.03 -30.73
C ASP A 195 -17.17 2.10 -30.99
N SER A 196 -16.36 2.44 -29.99
CA SER A 196 -14.89 2.56 -30.05
C SER A 196 -14.37 3.63 -31.03
N LYS A 197 -15.19 4.62 -31.41
CA LYS A 197 -14.78 5.64 -32.40
C LYS A 197 -14.44 6.99 -31.78
N GLN A 198 -14.92 7.26 -30.58
CA GLN A 198 -14.70 8.52 -29.87
C GLN A 198 -14.14 8.29 -28.49
N ILE A 199 -13.45 9.29 -27.98
CA ILE A 199 -12.91 9.33 -26.61
C ILE A 199 -13.41 10.62 -25.98
N VAL A 200 -14.04 10.49 -24.80
CA VAL A 200 -14.31 11.59 -23.90
C VAL A 200 -13.16 11.67 -22.91
N TYR A 201 -12.67 12.88 -22.63
CA TYR A 201 -11.55 13.08 -21.70
C TYR A 201 -11.66 14.41 -20.99
N SER A 202 -11.05 14.52 -19.82
CA SER A 202 -10.86 15.78 -19.12
C SER A 202 -9.60 16.47 -19.63
N TRP A 203 -9.70 17.78 -19.75
CA TRP A 203 -8.61 18.65 -20.16
C TRP A 203 -8.47 19.80 -19.17
N TYR A 204 -7.29 19.97 -18.62
CA TYR A 204 -6.95 21.13 -17.81
C TYR A 204 -6.38 22.20 -18.72
N ASN A 205 -7.04 23.37 -18.80
CA ASN A 205 -6.73 24.42 -19.75
C ASN A 205 -5.83 25.54 -19.15
N GLU A 206 -5.40 26.45 -20.00
CA GLU A 206 -4.54 27.61 -19.66
C GLU A 206 -5.17 28.58 -18.65
N HIS A 207 -6.48 28.48 -18.38
CA HIS A 207 -7.21 29.32 -17.43
C HIS A 207 -7.40 28.65 -16.07
N ASP A 208 -6.71 27.54 -15.80
CA ASP A 208 -6.86 26.73 -14.58
C ASP A 208 -8.25 26.09 -14.43
N GLU A 209 -8.93 25.81 -15.55
CA GLU A 209 -10.26 25.21 -15.58
C GLU A 209 -10.24 23.80 -16.16
N TYR A 210 -11.17 22.97 -15.72
CA TYR A 210 -11.40 21.67 -16.32
C TYR A 210 -12.49 21.71 -17.39
N GLU A 211 -12.18 21.15 -18.53
CA GLU A 211 -13.11 20.95 -19.63
C GLU A 211 -13.35 19.46 -19.87
N LEU A 212 -14.57 19.09 -20.24
CA LEU A 212 -14.88 17.78 -20.81
C LEU A 212 -14.88 17.91 -22.32
N ARG A 213 -13.98 17.17 -22.95
CA ARG A 213 -13.79 17.20 -24.41
C ARG A 213 -14.08 15.85 -25.01
N ILE A 214 -14.56 15.84 -26.28
CA ILE A 214 -14.71 14.62 -27.08
C ILE A 214 -13.83 14.77 -28.31
N ILE A 215 -13.10 13.70 -28.65
CA ILE A 215 -12.27 13.61 -29.84
C ILE A 215 -12.52 12.30 -30.58
N ASN A 216 -12.47 12.33 -31.92
CA ASN A 216 -12.55 11.12 -32.73
C ASN A 216 -11.23 10.33 -32.66
N LEU A 217 -11.32 9.01 -32.72
CA LEU A 217 -10.13 8.15 -32.78
C LEU A 217 -9.21 8.51 -33.93
N ASP A 218 -9.76 8.90 -35.09
CA ASP A 218 -8.97 9.31 -36.25
C ASP A 218 -8.26 10.66 -36.08
N GLY A 219 -8.52 11.35 -34.96
CA GLY A 219 -8.02 12.70 -34.68
C GLY A 219 -8.97 13.81 -35.13
N GLY A 220 -8.45 15.01 -35.19
CA GLY A 220 -9.19 16.23 -35.53
C GLY A 220 -9.35 17.18 -34.36
N GLU A 221 -10.10 18.27 -34.53
CA GLU A 221 -10.32 19.24 -33.47
C GLU A 221 -11.24 18.66 -32.40
N PRO A 222 -10.85 18.70 -31.11
CA PRO A 222 -11.69 18.27 -30.01
C PRO A 222 -12.93 19.16 -29.87
N ARG A 223 -14.07 18.56 -29.61
CA ARG A 223 -15.30 19.28 -29.25
C ARG A 223 -15.37 19.46 -27.74
N ILE A 224 -15.38 20.68 -27.25
CA ILE A 224 -15.68 21.00 -25.86
C ILE A 224 -17.15 20.72 -25.61
N LEU A 225 -17.44 19.79 -24.71
CA LEU A 225 -18.81 19.41 -24.34
C LEU A 225 -19.28 20.18 -23.14
N PHE A 226 -18.41 20.37 -22.15
CA PHE A 226 -18.71 21.04 -20.90
C PHE A 226 -17.44 21.72 -20.36
N SER A 227 -17.56 22.92 -19.82
CA SER A 227 -16.51 23.66 -19.12
C SER A 227 -17.07 24.24 -17.84
N THR A 228 -16.22 24.36 -16.80
CA THR A 228 -16.63 24.92 -15.52
C THR A 228 -15.45 25.44 -14.72
N ASP A 229 -15.62 26.60 -14.14
CA ASP A 229 -14.76 27.22 -13.13
C ASP A 229 -15.22 26.93 -11.68
N GLU A 230 -16.40 26.29 -11.54
CA GLU A 230 -16.98 25.99 -10.21
C GLU A 230 -16.32 24.77 -9.56
N TYR A 231 -15.75 23.86 -10.34
CA TYR A 231 -15.19 22.59 -9.85
C TYR A 231 -13.69 22.53 -10.08
N ASN A 232 -12.98 22.08 -9.06
CA ASN A 232 -11.52 21.94 -9.09
C ASN A 232 -11.07 20.65 -9.79
N TRP A 233 -12.01 19.77 -10.13
CA TRP A 233 -11.72 18.54 -10.83
C TRP A 233 -12.95 17.94 -11.50
N LEU A 234 -12.75 17.40 -12.68
CA LEU A 234 -13.75 16.76 -13.52
C LEU A 234 -13.18 15.47 -14.08
N GLN A 235 -13.91 14.36 -13.92
CA GLN A 235 -13.50 13.07 -14.45
C GLN A 235 -14.67 12.42 -15.21
N PRO A 236 -14.52 12.15 -16.51
CA PRO A 236 -15.43 11.24 -17.21
C PRO A 236 -15.23 9.83 -16.67
N CYS A 237 -16.31 9.14 -16.35
CA CYS A 237 -16.27 7.84 -15.68
C CYS A 237 -16.81 6.73 -16.58
N ASP A 238 -17.88 7.01 -17.32
CA ASP A 238 -18.49 6.02 -18.18
C ASP A 238 -19.37 6.69 -19.26
N TRP A 239 -19.68 5.96 -20.31
CA TRP A 239 -20.52 6.39 -21.42
C TRP A 239 -21.77 5.50 -21.52
N SER A 240 -22.95 6.11 -21.65
CA SER A 240 -24.18 5.32 -21.82
C SER A 240 -24.16 4.53 -23.13
N LYS A 241 -24.81 3.37 -23.15
CA LYS A 241 -24.87 2.49 -24.33
C LYS A 241 -25.53 3.12 -25.55
N ASP A 242 -26.45 4.05 -25.31
CA ASP A 242 -27.10 4.80 -26.39
C ASP A 242 -26.29 5.99 -26.90
N GLU A 243 -25.07 6.15 -26.37
CA GLU A 243 -24.08 7.19 -26.69
C GLU A 243 -24.56 8.63 -26.41
N LYS A 244 -25.67 8.80 -25.67
CA LYS A 244 -26.25 10.13 -25.43
C LYS A 244 -25.81 10.79 -24.14
N HIS A 245 -25.26 10.04 -23.21
CA HIS A 245 -24.92 10.55 -21.89
C HIS A 245 -23.53 10.09 -21.44
N ILE A 246 -22.83 10.99 -20.77
CA ILE A 246 -21.57 10.70 -20.11
C ILE A 246 -21.80 10.80 -18.60
N LEU A 247 -21.43 9.77 -17.88
CA LEU A 247 -21.37 9.76 -16.42
C LEU A 247 -20.05 10.39 -16.00
N ALA A 248 -20.09 11.44 -15.20
CA ALA A 248 -18.91 12.13 -14.75
C ALA A 248 -18.93 12.40 -13.25
N ARG A 249 -17.76 12.51 -12.67
CA ARG A 249 -17.51 12.92 -11.30
C ARG A 249 -17.00 14.36 -11.29
N LEU A 250 -17.64 15.19 -10.46
CA LEU A 250 -17.20 16.55 -10.22
C LEU A 250 -16.84 16.73 -8.74
N TRP A 251 -15.74 17.39 -8.49
CA TRP A 251 -15.26 17.69 -7.15
C TRP A 251 -14.89 19.17 -7.02
N LYS A 252 -15.30 19.77 -5.90
CA LYS A 252 -14.97 21.13 -5.53
C LYS A 252 -14.35 21.13 -4.15
N LYS A 253 -13.24 21.86 -3.98
CA LYS A 253 -12.60 22.04 -2.67
C LYS A 253 -13.62 22.54 -1.64
N ASP A 254 -13.63 21.92 -0.46
CA ASP A 254 -14.51 22.26 0.68
C ASP A 254 -16.02 22.03 0.48
N THR A 255 -16.41 21.35 -0.59
CA THR A 255 -17.80 20.98 -0.87
C THR A 255 -17.95 19.47 -1.08
N ASN A 256 -19.19 19.08 -1.38
CA ASN A 256 -19.55 17.69 -1.64
C ASN A 256 -19.12 17.25 -3.05
N GLU A 257 -18.70 16.01 -3.18
CA GLU A 257 -18.57 15.38 -4.50
C GLU A 257 -19.93 15.07 -5.09
N VAL A 258 -20.01 15.15 -6.42
CA VAL A 258 -21.24 14.86 -7.15
C VAL A 258 -21.01 13.93 -8.31
N ILE A 259 -21.93 13.03 -8.55
CA ILE A 259 -22.03 12.26 -9.79
C ILE A 259 -23.06 12.99 -10.68
N VAL A 260 -22.67 13.28 -11.90
CA VAL A 260 -23.50 13.93 -12.89
C VAL A 260 -23.63 13.08 -14.15
N SER A 261 -24.72 13.25 -14.87
CA SER A 261 -24.92 12.79 -16.24
C SER A 261 -24.89 14.00 -17.17
N ILE A 262 -24.03 14.00 -18.17
CA ILE A 262 -23.83 15.09 -19.12
C ILE A 262 -24.33 14.62 -20.50
N SER A 263 -25.22 15.41 -21.11
CA SER A 263 -25.73 15.15 -22.45
C SER A 263 -24.62 15.31 -23.49
N VAL A 264 -24.45 14.31 -24.33
CA VAL A 264 -23.46 14.34 -25.44
C VAL A 264 -23.88 15.32 -26.53
N GLU A 265 -25.16 15.59 -26.66
CA GLU A 265 -25.69 16.47 -27.70
C GLU A 265 -25.36 17.95 -27.44
N ASP A 266 -25.64 18.41 -26.20
CA ASP A 266 -25.65 19.85 -25.83
C ASP A 266 -24.87 20.19 -24.57
N GLY A 267 -24.24 19.23 -23.90
CA GLY A 267 -23.49 19.44 -22.65
C GLY A 267 -24.37 19.70 -21.42
N THR A 268 -25.68 19.54 -21.50
CA THR A 268 -26.58 19.72 -20.37
C THR A 268 -26.24 18.78 -19.22
N VAL A 269 -26.05 19.35 -18.01
CA VAL A 269 -25.65 18.60 -16.80
C VAL A 269 -26.86 18.30 -15.92
N ARG A 270 -27.01 17.04 -15.57
CA ARG A 270 -28.01 16.55 -14.61
C ARG A 270 -27.29 15.90 -13.42
N VAL A 271 -27.55 16.39 -12.20
CA VAL A 271 -27.04 15.76 -11.01
C VAL A 271 -27.74 14.42 -10.78
N VAL A 272 -26.97 13.33 -10.71
CA VAL A 272 -27.42 11.98 -10.40
C VAL A 272 -27.42 11.77 -8.90
N ARG A 273 -26.29 12.12 -8.23
CA ARG A 273 -26.12 11.94 -6.79
C ARG A 273 -25.19 12.98 -6.21
N LYS A 274 -25.51 13.47 -5.00
CA LYS A 274 -24.63 14.28 -4.15
C LYS A 274 -24.19 13.46 -2.94
N PHE A 275 -22.93 13.58 -2.57
CA PHE A 275 -22.36 12.93 -1.39
C PHE A 275 -22.23 13.91 -0.24
N GLU A 276 -22.22 13.42 0.99
CA GLU A 276 -21.90 14.21 2.17
C GLU A 276 -20.40 14.60 2.19
N LYS A 277 -20.06 15.69 2.85
CA LYS A 277 -18.74 16.34 2.79
C LYS A 277 -17.55 15.39 3.00
N ASP A 278 -17.69 14.38 3.85
CA ASP A 278 -16.60 13.47 4.22
C ASP A 278 -16.73 12.06 3.60
N ARG A 279 -17.71 11.88 2.73
CA ARG A 279 -17.93 10.60 2.03
C ARG A 279 -17.49 10.74 0.58
N ARG A 280 -16.21 10.45 0.32
CA ARG A 280 -15.63 10.46 -1.03
C ARG A 280 -15.86 9.11 -1.70
N PHE A 281 -16.26 9.15 -2.96
CA PHE A 281 -16.40 7.96 -3.79
C PHE A 281 -15.32 7.91 -4.86
N ARG A 282 -15.12 6.72 -5.41
CA ARG A 282 -14.20 6.50 -6.53
C ARG A 282 -14.95 5.82 -7.65
N ASN A 283 -14.36 5.80 -8.83
CA ASN A 283 -14.74 4.99 -9.99
C ASN A 283 -16.22 4.64 -10.09
N VAL A 284 -17.01 5.46 -10.75
CA VAL A 284 -18.41 5.21 -11.00
C VAL A 284 -18.60 4.64 -12.42
N GLU A 285 -19.59 3.75 -12.60
CA GLU A 285 -19.87 3.08 -13.87
C GLU A 285 -21.36 2.74 -13.92
N PHE A 286 -21.97 2.75 -15.10
CA PHE A 286 -23.31 2.20 -15.28
C PHE A 286 -23.32 0.68 -15.11
N SER A 287 -24.40 0.15 -14.54
CA SER A 287 -24.67 -1.28 -14.73
C SER A 287 -24.97 -1.54 -16.22
N PRO A 288 -24.73 -2.77 -16.71
CA PRO A 288 -24.98 -3.08 -18.11
C PRO A 288 -26.41 -2.84 -18.60
N GLU A 289 -27.38 -2.78 -17.72
CA GLU A 289 -28.79 -2.46 -18.01
C GLU A 289 -29.13 -0.98 -17.76
N GLU A 290 -28.14 -0.18 -17.31
CA GLU A 290 -28.25 1.26 -16.99
C GLU A 290 -29.35 1.62 -15.96
N ASN A 291 -29.88 0.62 -15.26
CA ASN A 291 -30.84 0.82 -14.18
C ASN A 291 -30.14 1.28 -12.88
N TYR A 292 -28.85 1.03 -12.77
CA TYR A 292 -28.03 1.33 -11.62
C TYR A 292 -26.70 1.97 -12.04
N ILE A 293 -26.10 2.66 -11.09
CA ILE A 293 -24.66 2.96 -11.10
C ILE A 293 -23.97 2.22 -9.96
N VAL A 294 -22.75 1.75 -10.18
CA VAL A 294 -21.90 1.12 -9.18
C VAL A 294 -20.69 2.03 -8.89
N TYR A 295 -20.32 2.12 -7.62
CA TYR A 295 -19.14 2.87 -7.17
C TYR A 295 -18.62 2.33 -5.84
N ASP A 296 -17.38 2.65 -5.51
CA ASP A 296 -16.82 2.37 -4.19
C ASP A 296 -16.71 3.66 -3.36
N ALA A 297 -17.09 3.53 -2.09
CA ALA A 297 -17.07 4.64 -1.14
C ALA A 297 -16.89 4.11 0.30
N PRO A 298 -16.48 4.95 1.27
CA PRO A 298 -16.49 4.57 2.67
C PRO A 298 -17.87 4.12 3.12
N GLY A 299 -17.96 2.92 3.73
CA GLY A 299 -19.22 2.35 4.22
C GLY A 299 -19.85 3.16 5.35
N LYS A 300 -19.01 3.70 6.24
CA LYS A 300 -19.38 4.65 7.29
C LYS A 300 -18.51 5.87 7.16
N VAL A 301 -19.06 7.04 7.48
CA VAL A 301 -18.28 8.28 7.52
C VAL A 301 -17.02 8.06 8.38
N ASN A 302 -15.86 8.35 7.82
CA ASN A 302 -14.52 8.19 8.44
C ASN A 302 -14.07 6.74 8.72
N SER A 303 -14.63 5.71 8.08
CA SER A 303 -14.16 4.33 8.27
C SER A 303 -12.79 4.04 7.65
N GLY A 304 -12.37 4.84 6.67
CA GLY A 304 -11.10 4.66 5.93
C GLY A 304 -11.12 3.49 4.94
N ASN A 305 -11.99 2.50 5.12
CA ASN A 305 -12.18 1.39 4.20
C ASN A 305 -13.39 1.64 3.30
N HIS A 306 -13.28 1.23 2.05
CA HIS A 306 -14.34 1.35 1.07
C HIS A 306 -15.11 0.05 0.96
N ASP A 307 -16.40 0.17 0.69
CA ASP A 307 -17.31 -0.87 0.28
C ASP A 307 -17.83 -0.57 -1.14
N ILE A 308 -18.42 -1.55 -1.81
CA ILE A 308 -19.02 -1.37 -3.13
C ILE A 308 -20.52 -1.12 -2.99
N PHE A 309 -20.98 -0.04 -3.60
CA PHE A 309 -22.39 0.39 -3.56
C PHE A 309 -23.04 0.33 -4.93
N LEU A 310 -24.34 0.04 -4.92
CA LEU A 310 -25.23 0.10 -6.07
C LEU A 310 -26.28 1.17 -5.81
N TYR A 311 -26.43 2.11 -6.74
CA TYR A 311 -27.40 3.20 -6.65
C TYR A 311 -28.41 3.11 -7.80
N SER A 312 -29.69 3.05 -7.49
CA SER A 312 -30.76 2.97 -8.47
C SER A 312 -30.99 4.30 -9.17
N MET A 313 -30.88 4.30 -10.48
CA MET A 313 -31.15 5.48 -11.33
C MET A 313 -32.65 5.84 -11.36
N GLN A 314 -33.53 4.91 -11.00
CA GLN A 314 -35.01 5.11 -11.07
C GLN A 314 -35.56 5.75 -9.81
N ASN A 315 -35.14 5.26 -8.62
CA ASN A 315 -35.74 5.68 -7.34
C ASN A 315 -34.75 6.28 -6.36
N GLY A 316 -33.45 6.35 -6.69
CA GLY A 316 -32.43 6.92 -5.83
C GLY A 316 -32.06 6.07 -4.61
N GLU A 317 -32.45 4.80 -4.58
CA GLU A 317 -32.11 3.87 -3.48
C GLU A 317 -30.68 3.41 -3.59
N GLU A 318 -29.92 3.54 -2.49
CA GLU A 318 -28.56 3.00 -2.36
C GLU A 318 -28.59 1.67 -1.64
N ARG A 319 -27.82 0.69 -2.14
CA ARG A 319 -27.62 -0.61 -1.51
C ARG A 319 -26.13 -0.93 -1.47
N VAL A 320 -25.71 -1.64 -0.43
CA VAL A 320 -24.37 -2.21 -0.39
C VAL A 320 -24.35 -3.46 -1.26
N LEU A 321 -23.41 -3.53 -2.20
CA LEU A 321 -23.18 -4.70 -3.05
C LEU A 321 -22.11 -5.61 -2.44
N VAL A 322 -21.01 -5.05 -1.91
CA VAL A 322 -19.97 -5.76 -1.19
C VAL A 322 -19.66 -4.99 0.08
N GLU A 323 -19.78 -5.65 1.24
CA GLU A 323 -19.43 -5.10 2.55
C GLU A 323 -18.44 -6.03 3.24
N HIS A 324 -17.27 -5.52 3.61
CA HIS A 324 -16.24 -6.28 4.32
C HIS A 324 -15.37 -5.34 5.17
N PRO A 325 -14.79 -5.80 6.31
CA PRO A 325 -13.81 -5.01 7.05
C PRO A 325 -12.55 -4.64 6.27
N ALA A 326 -12.23 -5.35 5.18
CA ALA A 326 -11.18 -5.04 4.24
C ALA A 326 -11.52 -3.85 3.35
N HIS A 327 -10.54 -3.35 2.60
CA HIS A 327 -10.75 -2.30 1.62
C HIS A 327 -11.20 -2.91 0.29
N ASP A 328 -12.45 -2.67 -0.08
CA ASP A 328 -13.03 -3.11 -1.35
C ASP A 328 -13.08 -1.93 -2.33
N TYR A 329 -12.67 -2.14 -3.58
CA TYR A 329 -12.69 -1.11 -4.63
C TYR A 329 -13.17 -1.69 -5.95
N LYS A 330 -13.96 -0.88 -6.68
CA LYS A 330 -14.56 -1.29 -7.95
C LYS A 330 -13.49 -1.48 -9.05
N LEU A 331 -13.59 -2.56 -9.80
CA LEU A 331 -12.80 -2.79 -11.02
C LEU A 331 -13.64 -2.71 -12.30
N GLY A 332 -14.87 -3.20 -12.30
CA GLY A 332 -15.77 -3.07 -13.43
C GLY A 332 -16.86 -4.15 -13.53
N TRP A 333 -17.79 -3.97 -14.45
CA TRP A 333 -18.80 -4.96 -14.80
C TRP A 333 -18.32 -5.89 -15.91
N GLY A 334 -18.51 -7.18 -15.71
CA GLY A 334 -18.41 -8.13 -16.83
C GLY A 334 -19.44 -7.80 -17.91
N PRO A 335 -19.12 -7.95 -19.20
CA PRO A 335 -19.94 -7.47 -20.30
C PRO A 335 -21.34 -8.12 -20.39
N ASN A 336 -21.49 -9.33 -19.81
CA ASN A 336 -22.78 -9.99 -19.72
C ASN A 336 -23.68 -9.45 -18.59
N GLY A 337 -23.20 -8.50 -17.78
CA GLY A 337 -23.93 -7.90 -16.67
C GLY A 337 -24.12 -8.81 -15.46
N LYS A 338 -23.59 -10.03 -15.51
CA LYS A 338 -23.79 -11.05 -14.47
C LYS A 338 -22.81 -10.91 -13.32
N TYR A 339 -21.61 -10.46 -13.58
CA TYR A 339 -20.54 -10.36 -12.59
C TYR A 339 -20.02 -8.94 -12.43
N ASN A 340 -19.83 -8.50 -11.19
CA ASN A 340 -19.07 -7.30 -10.87
C ASN A 340 -17.71 -7.72 -10.34
N LEU A 341 -16.62 -7.18 -10.96
CA LEU A 341 -15.26 -7.34 -10.50
C LEU A 341 -14.92 -6.24 -9.50
N PHE A 342 -14.22 -6.64 -8.46
CA PHE A 342 -13.71 -5.72 -7.47
C PHE A 342 -12.35 -6.21 -6.94
N GLY A 343 -11.56 -5.28 -6.45
CA GLY A 343 -10.36 -5.60 -5.71
C GLY A 343 -10.65 -5.60 -4.22
N SER A 344 -9.96 -6.46 -3.46
CA SER A 344 -10.09 -6.53 -2.02
C SER A 344 -8.82 -7.03 -1.36
N ASP A 345 -8.43 -6.41 -0.26
CA ASP A 345 -7.27 -6.83 0.53
C ASP A 345 -7.61 -7.81 1.67
N ARG A 346 -8.79 -8.46 1.61
CA ARG A 346 -9.29 -9.39 2.62
C ARG A 346 -8.42 -10.62 2.87
N THR A 347 -7.57 -10.97 1.92
CA THR A 347 -6.59 -12.07 2.02
C THR A 347 -5.19 -11.61 2.42
N GLY A 348 -5.02 -10.32 2.73
CA GLY A 348 -3.73 -9.72 3.05
C GLY A 348 -2.98 -9.17 1.84
N THR A 349 -3.53 -9.33 0.63
CA THR A 349 -3.06 -8.74 -0.63
C THR A 349 -4.24 -8.19 -1.41
N PRO A 350 -4.05 -7.12 -2.21
CA PRO A 350 -5.13 -6.53 -3.00
C PRO A 350 -5.47 -7.40 -4.22
N ASP A 351 -6.22 -8.46 -3.98
CA ASP A 351 -6.59 -9.47 -4.97
C ASP A 351 -7.80 -9.05 -5.81
N ILE A 352 -7.97 -9.69 -6.99
CA ILE A 352 -9.14 -9.50 -7.86
C ILE A 352 -10.20 -10.54 -7.51
N TRP A 353 -11.41 -10.06 -7.22
CA TRP A 353 -12.57 -10.83 -6.85
C TRP A 353 -13.72 -10.56 -7.81
N ALA A 354 -14.66 -11.49 -7.90
CA ALA A 354 -15.92 -11.31 -8.61
C ALA A 354 -17.10 -11.70 -7.72
N ILE A 355 -18.20 -10.97 -7.83
CA ILE A 355 -19.50 -11.28 -7.22
C ILE A 355 -20.57 -11.37 -8.31
N GLU A 356 -21.39 -12.42 -8.24
CA GLU A 356 -22.55 -12.55 -9.14
C GLU A 356 -23.65 -11.59 -8.70
N VAL A 357 -24.23 -10.88 -9.67
CA VAL A 357 -25.32 -9.91 -9.43
C VAL A 357 -26.51 -10.26 -10.31
N VAL A 358 -27.66 -10.47 -9.68
CA VAL A 358 -28.94 -10.78 -10.36
C VAL A 358 -29.97 -9.77 -9.91
N ASN A 359 -30.54 -9.00 -10.85
CA ASN A 359 -31.56 -7.98 -10.56
C ASN A 359 -31.14 -6.98 -9.45
N GLY A 360 -29.85 -6.54 -9.48
CA GLY A 360 -29.29 -5.61 -8.51
C GLY A 360 -29.10 -6.18 -7.09
N LYS A 361 -29.05 -7.51 -6.96
CA LYS A 361 -28.74 -8.21 -5.70
C LYS A 361 -27.59 -9.18 -5.91
N THR A 362 -26.78 -9.32 -4.90
CA THR A 362 -25.70 -10.32 -4.89
C THR A 362 -26.28 -11.74 -4.83
N HIS A 363 -25.64 -12.64 -5.54
CA HIS A 363 -25.97 -14.06 -5.53
C HIS A 363 -24.73 -14.90 -5.22
N GLY A 364 -24.76 -15.60 -4.07
CA GLY A 364 -23.60 -16.34 -3.58
C GLY A 364 -22.53 -15.46 -2.92
N GLU A 365 -21.39 -16.07 -2.62
CA GLU A 365 -20.25 -15.42 -2.00
C GLU A 365 -19.27 -14.86 -3.05
N PRO A 366 -18.50 -13.81 -2.72
CA PRO A 366 -17.42 -13.34 -3.58
C PRO A 366 -16.41 -14.44 -3.89
N ARG A 367 -16.03 -14.55 -5.16
CA ARG A 367 -15.08 -15.54 -5.66
C ARG A 367 -13.74 -14.88 -5.98
N LEU A 368 -12.65 -15.45 -5.46
CA LEU A 368 -11.29 -15.05 -5.84
C LEU A 368 -11.02 -15.42 -7.30
N ILE A 369 -10.67 -14.43 -8.10
CA ILE A 369 -10.34 -14.61 -9.52
C ILE A 369 -8.83 -14.69 -9.69
N LYS A 370 -8.08 -13.75 -9.11
CA LYS A 370 -6.63 -13.68 -9.25
C LYS A 370 -6.01 -13.14 -7.96
N SER A 371 -5.05 -13.88 -7.41
CA SER A 371 -4.20 -13.34 -6.35
C SER A 371 -3.15 -12.39 -6.94
N ASN A 372 -3.05 -11.22 -6.35
CA ASN A 372 -2.05 -10.25 -6.70
C ASN A 372 -0.77 -10.49 -5.88
N LYS A 373 0.38 -10.34 -6.52
CA LYS A 373 1.69 -10.41 -5.85
C LYS A 373 2.27 -9.04 -5.53
N GLY A 374 1.60 -7.99 -5.96
CA GLY A 374 2.04 -6.61 -5.78
C GLY A 374 1.39 -5.92 -4.58
N PRO A 375 1.96 -4.81 -4.11
CA PRO A 375 1.48 -4.05 -2.96
C PRO A 375 0.29 -3.17 -3.31
N LEU A 376 0.18 -2.83 -4.58
CA LEU A 376 -0.86 -1.94 -5.06
C LEU A 376 -1.98 -2.75 -5.69
N PRO A 377 -3.22 -2.34 -5.46
CA PRO A 377 -4.33 -2.94 -6.16
C PRO A 377 -4.18 -2.70 -7.66
N PRO A 378 -4.50 -3.70 -8.48
CA PRO A 378 -4.56 -3.49 -9.92
C PRO A 378 -5.59 -2.43 -10.25
N THR A 379 -5.23 -1.50 -11.14
CA THR A 379 -6.18 -0.51 -11.65
C THR A 379 -6.91 -1.11 -12.85
N GLY A 380 -8.24 -1.18 -12.79
CA GLY A 380 -9.04 -1.66 -13.90
C GLY A 380 -9.05 -0.65 -15.05
N LEU A 381 -8.66 -1.10 -16.24
CA LEU A 381 -8.68 -0.33 -17.48
C LEU A 381 -9.91 -0.66 -18.35
N GLY A 382 -10.81 -1.51 -17.84
CA GLY A 382 -12.07 -1.84 -18.46
C GLY A 382 -12.14 -3.24 -19.09
N PHE A 383 -13.33 -3.54 -19.59
CA PHE A 383 -13.64 -4.76 -20.31
C PHE A 383 -13.80 -4.50 -21.81
N THR A 384 -13.40 -5.46 -22.60
CA THR A 384 -13.77 -5.53 -24.00
C THR A 384 -15.12 -6.24 -24.17
N THR A 385 -15.76 -6.08 -25.32
CA THR A 385 -17.04 -6.72 -25.63
C THR A 385 -16.96 -8.24 -25.64
N ASP A 386 -15.79 -8.83 -25.87
CA ASP A 386 -15.55 -10.28 -25.81
C ASP A 386 -15.28 -10.83 -24.40
N GLY A 387 -15.24 -9.96 -23.38
CA GLY A 387 -15.07 -10.33 -21.98
C GLY A 387 -13.64 -10.34 -21.48
N SER A 388 -12.69 -9.85 -22.25
CA SER A 388 -11.32 -9.68 -21.80
C SER A 388 -11.21 -8.47 -20.85
N PHE A 389 -10.56 -8.64 -19.70
CA PHE A 389 -10.37 -7.58 -18.70
C PHE A 389 -8.95 -7.07 -18.73
N TYR A 390 -8.80 -5.77 -18.97
CA TYR A 390 -7.50 -5.09 -18.95
C TYR A 390 -7.28 -4.38 -17.63
N TYR A 391 -6.06 -4.50 -17.10
CA TYR A 391 -5.69 -3.86 -15.84
C TYR A 391 -4.21 -3.49 -15.83
N CYS A 392 -3.88 -2.45 -15.08
CA CYS A 392 -2.50 -2.01 -14.87
C CYS A 392 -2.00 -2.54 -13.52
N GLU A 393 -0.81 -3.13 -13.51
CA GLU A 393 -0.04 -3.39 -12.31
C GLU A 393 1.15 -2.44 -12.26
N VAL A 394 1.23 -1.65 -11.21
CA VAL A 394 2.37 -0.77 -10.94
C VAL A 394 3.23 -1.44 -9.87
N PRO A 395 4.39 -1.98 -10.24
CA PRO A 395 5.28 -2.65 -9.29
C PRO A 395 6.07 -1.63 -8.48
N ASN A 396 5.39 -0.86 -7.64
CA ASN A 396 6.05 0.04 -6.70
C ASN A 396 6.35 -0.73 -5.41
N ARG A 397 7.25 -1.72 -5.52
CA ARG A 397 7.64 -2.55 -4.38
C ARG A 397 8.63 -1.80 -3.53
N THR A 398 8.22 -1.47 -2.32
CA THR A 398 9.13 -1.07 -1.25
C THR A 398 8.82 -1.93 -0.05
N ASP A 399 9.79 -2.69 0.41
CA ASP A 399 9.65 -3.52 1.60
C ASP A 399 10.73 -3.23 2.62
N VAL A 400 10.47 -3.70 3.83
CA VAL A 400 11.40 -3.63 4.95
C VAL A 400 12.28 -4.87 4.92
N TYR A 401 13.57 -4.61 4.80
CA TYR A 401 14.61 -5.62 4.87
C TYR A 401 15.39 -5.49 6.18
N VAL A 402 15.91 -6.60 6.66
CA VAL A 402 16.81 -6.66 7.79
C VAL A 402 18.07 -7.40 7.37
N MET A 403 19.23 -6.89 7.76
CA MET A 403 20.52 -7.56 7.62
C MET A 403 21.21 -7.66 8.97
N GLU A 404 22.15 -8.60 9.09
CA GLU A 404 22.97 -8.78 10.27
C GLU A 404 24.42 -8.38 9.96
N ILE A 405 25.02 -7.58 10.85
CA ILE A 405 26.40 -7.14 10.79
C ILE A 405 27.18 -7.56 12.04
N ASP A 406 28.47 -7.75 11.91
CA ASP A 406 29.38 -7.80 13.03
C ASP A 406 29.64 -6.35 13.52
N PRO A 407 29.30 -6.00 14.76
CA PRO A 407 29.38 -4.62 15.25
C PRO A 407 30.82 -4.11 15.38
N GLN A 408 31.81 -4.99 15.47
CA GLN A 408 33.21 -4.60 15.62
C GLN A 408 33.86 -4.35 14.25
N THR A 409 33.71 -5.28 13.33
CA THR A 409 34.35 -5.21 12.01
C THR A 409 33.47 -4.46 11.00
N GLY A 410 32.17 -4.41 11.18
CA GLY A 410 31.20 -3.90 10.22
C GLY A 410 30.96 -4.84 9.03
N THR A 411 31.46 -6.08 9.09
CA THR A 411 31.21 -7.06 8.04
C THR A 411 29.76 -7.56 8.09
N ILE A 412 29.18 -7.80 6.92
CA ILE A 412 27.85 -8.39 6.82
C ILE A 412 27.94 -9.86 7.17
N VAL A 413 27.23 -10.30 8.21
CA VAL A 413 27.22 -11.67 8.70
C VAL A 413 26.12 -12.47 8.00
N ALA A 414 24.94 -11.88 7.81
CA ALA A 414 23.85 -12.45 7.06
C ALA A 414 23.34 -11.46 6.00
N PRO A 415 23.08 -11.92 4.76
CA PRO A 415 22.56 -11.08 3.70
C PRO A 415 21.19 -10.52 4.06
N PRO A 416 20.80 -9.38 3.47
CA PRO A 416 19.47 -8.83 3.67
C PRO A 416 18.35 -9.79 3.28
N HIS A 417 17.32 -9.86 4.12
CA HIS A 417 16.11 -10.63 3.89
C HIS A 417 14.88 -9.78 4.22
N GLU A 418 13.75 -10.12 3.61
CA GLU A 418 12.48 -9.45 3.87
C GLU A 418 12.03 -9.71 5.31
N ALA A 419 11.80 -8.63 6.06
CA ALA A 419 11.38 -8.73 7.46
C ALA A 419 9.85 -8.88 7.60
N ILE A 420 9.08 -8.48 6.59
CA ILE A 420 7.63 -8.41 6.60
C ILE A 420 7.06 -9.34 5.54
N ASN A 421 6.14 -10.22 5.94
CA ASN A 421 5.53 -11.24 5.07
C ASN A 421 4.11 -10.86 4.64
N SER A 422 3.56 -9.74 5.15
CA SER A 422 2.23 -9.23 4.84
C SER A 422 2.31 -7.95 4.05
N PHE A 423 1.39 -7.72 3.11
CA PHE A 423 1.35 -6.53 2.26
C PHE A 423 2.68 -6.24 1.56
N ILE A 424 3.27 -7.30 1.02
CA ILE A 424 4.57 -7.27 0.34
C ILE A 424 4.58 -6.17 -0.72
N GLY A 425 5.63 -5.33 -0.69
CA GLY A 425 5.85 -4.24 -1.63
C GLY A 425 5.25 -2.89 -1.22
N SER A 426 4.58 -2.79 -0.08
CA SER A 426 3.99 -1.53 0.40
C SER A 426 4.57 -1.04 1.74
N ASN A 427 5.58 -1.70 2.27
CA ASN A 427 6.13 -1.46 3.60
C ASN A 427 7.38 -0.58 3.53
N SER A 428 7.45 0.45 4.36
CA SER A 428 8.56 1.42 4.31
C SER A 428 8.85 2.05 5.66
N THR A 429 9.94 2.82 5.73
CA THR A 429 10.34 3.62 6.89
C THR A 429 10.44 2.83 8.19
N PRO A 430 11.23 1.73 8.23
CA PRO A 430 11.37 0.95 9.45
C PRO A 430 12.11 1.73 10.53
N TYR A 431 11.69 1.54 11.81
CA TYR A 431 12.39 2.10 12.95
C TYR A 431 12.28 1.17 14.17
N TYR A 432 13.41 0.69 14.68
CA TYR A 432 13.46 -0.15 15.87
C TYR A 432 13.10 0.63 17.13
N SER A 433 12.37 0.00 18.03
CA SER A 433 12.11 0.56 19.36
C SER A 433 13.39 0.62 20.20
N PRO A 434 13.55 1.61 21.08
CA PRO A 434 14.72 1.73 21.97
C PRO A 434 14.92 0.52 22.89
N ASP A 435 13.86 -0.18 23.25
CA ASP A 435 13.95 -1.42 24.05
C ASP A 435 14.32 -2.67 23.24
N GLY A 436 14.46 -2.53 21.92
CA GLY A 436 14.83 -3.61 21.00
C GLY A 436 13.78 -4.69 20.80
N LYS A 437 12.52 -4.48 21.21
CA LYS A 437 11.48 -5.53 21.14
C LYS A 437 10.54 -5.39 19.96
N SER A 438 10.54 -4.22 19.32
CA SER A 438 9.58 -3.91 18.28
C SER A 438 10.22 -3.19 17.10
N LEU A 439 9.61 -3.36 15.93
CA LEU A 439 9.92 -2.63 14.70
C LEU A 439 8.65 -1.89 14.26
N ALA A 440 8.70 -0.56 14.24
CA ALA A 440 7.67 0.26 13.63
C ALA A 440 7.95 0.40 12.14
N TYR A 441 6.91 0.36 11.32
CA TYR A 441 6.99 0.65 9.90
C TYR A 441 5.66 1.18 9.38
N VAL A 442 5.68 1.84 8.22
CA VAL A 442 4.48 2.34 7.56
C VAL A 442 4.16 1.43 6.38
N SER A 443 2.92 0.94 6.34
CA SER A 443 2.39 0.17 5.23
C SER A 443 1.35 0.99 4.47
N LYS A 444 1.54 1.14 3.15
CA LYS A 444 0.58 1.83 2.28
C LYS A 444 -0.47 0.84 1.81
N ARG A 445 -1.73 1.11 2.13
CA ARG A 445 -2.87 0.21 1.89
C ARG A 445 -3.92 0.80 0.94
N ALA A 446 -3.67 1.96 0.36
CA ALA A 446 -4.59 2.59 -0.58
C ALA A 446 -4.06 2.52 -2.02
N PRO A 447 -4.94 2.39 -3.02
CA PRO A 447 -4.55 2.49 -4.42
C PRO A 447 -3.96 3.86 -4.71
N LEU A 448 -2.85 3.88 -5.44
CA LEU A 448 -2.30 5.09 -6.00
C LEU A 448 -3.22 5.53 -7.17
N ILE A 449 -4.24 6.30 -6.87
CA ILE A 449 -4.93 7.05 -7.92
C ILE A 449 -4.20 8.40 -8.01
N ARG A 450 -3.45 8.60 -9.07
CA ARG A 450 -2.88 9.90 -9.37
C ARG A 450 -3.96 10.80 -9.98
N PRO A 451 -4.23 11.95 -9.38
CA PRO A 451 -3.87 13.22 -9.94
C PRO A 451 -2.75 13.86 -9.13
N ARG A 452 -1.97 14.75 -9.71
CA ARG A 452 -0.89 15.49 -9.03
C ARG A 452 -1.33 16.17 -7.71
N SER A 453 -2.62 16.35 -7.48
CA SER A 453 -3.22 16.94 -6.29
C SER A 453 -3.69 15.95 -5.22
N PHE A 454 -3.74 14.65 -5.51
CA PHE A 454 -4.24 13.64 -4.55
C PHE A 454 -3.09 12.82 -3.97
N ARG A 455 -2.82 13.05 -2.69
CA ARG A 455 -1.88 12.22 -1.92
C ARG A 455 -2.58 10.93 -1.49
N PRO A 456 -1.91 9.77 -1.53
CA PRO A 456 -2.53 8.49 -1.17
C PRO A 456 -3.00 8.54 0.29
N THR A 457 -4.29 8.35 0.48
CA THR A 457 -4.90 8.15 1.80
C THR A 457 -4.90 6.67 2.12
N GLY A 458 -4.36 6.25 3.24
CA GLY A 458 -4.40 4.84 3.64
C GLY A 458 -3.10 4.30 4.23
N ASN A 459 -2.24 5.16 4.78
CA ASN A 459 -1.08 4.71 5.52
C ASN A 459 -1.54 4.07 6.84
N VAL A 460 -0.94 2.92 7.15
CA VAL A 460 -1.15 2.18 8.39
C VAL A 460 0.17 2.14 9.13
N LEU A 461 0.17 2.54 10.40
CA LEU A 461 1.32 2.32 11.27
C LEU A 461 1.28 0.87 11.75
N CYS A 462 2.30 0.12 11.43
CA CYS A 462 2.47 -1.27 11.84
C CYS A 462 3.56 -1.35 12.90
N ILE A 463 3.30 -2.09 13.97
CA ILE A 463 4.26 -2.38 15.03
C ILE A 463 4.45 -3.90 15.10
N ARG A 464 5.60 -4.35 14.60
CA ARG A 464 5.99 -5.76 14.63
C ARG A 464 6.68 -6.09 15.93
N SER A 465 6.18 -7.09 16.65
CA SER A 465 6.89 -7.70 17.76
C SER A 465 8.02 -8.59 17.24
N LEU A 466 9.25 -8.34 17.65
CA LEU A 466 10.41 -9.11 17.19
C LEU A 466 10.43 -10.52 17.81
N ASP A 467 9.87 -10.69 19.00
CA ASP A 467 9.79 -12.00 19.68
C ASP A 467 8.78 -12.94 19.00
N SER A 468 7.61 -12.41 18.61
CA SER A 468 6.52 -13.24 18.09
C SER A 468 6.35 -13.17 16.57
N GLY A 469 6.99 -12.20 15.92
CA GLY A 469 6.82 -11.92 14.49
C GLY A 469 5.42 -11.41 14.10
N LYS A 470 4.59 -11.03 15.09
CA LYS A 470 3.22 -10.54 14.86
C LYS A 470 3.18 -9.03 14.71
N ASP A 471 2.37 -8.57 13.78
CA ASP A 471 2.12 -7.16 13.55
C ASP A 471 0.84 -6.70 14.28
N ARG A 472 0.91 -5.50 14.87
CA ARG A 472 -0.25 -4.73 15.32
C ARG A 472 -0.40 -3.53 14.42
N GLU A 473 -1.60 -3.29 13.96
CA GLU A 473 -1.92 -2.25 12.99
C GLU A 473 -2.69 -1.12 13.65
N PHE A 474 -2.30 0.12 13.32
CA PHE A 474 -2.95 1.33 13.83
C PHE A 474 -3.35 2.23 12.67
N ARG A 475 -4.61 2.65 12.66
CA ARG A 475 -5.19 3.64 11.76
C ARG A 475 -5.56 4.89 12.59
N PRO A 476 -4.61 5.80 12.81
CA PRO A 476 -4.78 6.88 13.78
C PRO A 476 -5.71 8.03 13.32
N GLY A 477 -6.44 7.86 12.22
CA GLY A 477 -7.23 8.91 11.60
C GLY A 477 -6.42 9.96 10.83
N LEU A 478 -5.15 9.66 10.55
CA LEU A 478 -4.24 10.47 9.75
C LEU A 478 -4.16 9.86 8.35
N ASN A 479 -4.30 10.69 7.32
CA ASN A 479 -4.44 10.19 5.96
C ASN A 479 -3.11 9.92 5.24
N ASN A 480 -2.09 10.73 5.49
CA ASN A 480 -0.84 10.66 4.76
C ASN A 480 0.35 10.90 5.70
N PHE A 481 0.67 9.92 6.52
CA PHE A 481 1.74 10.04 7.48
C PHE A 481 2.94 9.13 7.15
N GLY A 482 4.12 9.49 7.69
CA GLY A 482 5.36 8.74 7.52
C GLY A 482 6.38 9.07 8.58
N PHE A 483 7.61 8.56 8.39
CA PHE A 483 8.78 8.83 9.24
C PHE A 483 8.58 8.50 10.72
N PRO A 484 8.20 7.25 11.05
CA PRO A 484 8.00 6.87 12.45
C PRO A 484 9.30 7.01 13.25
N ARG A 485 9.19 7.57 14.47
CA ARG A 485 10.28 7.67 15.43
C ARG A 485 9.75 7.31 16.82
N TRP A 486 10.32 6.30 17.44
CA TRP A 486 9.91 5.89 18.77
C TRP A 486 10.29 6.93 19.83
N SER A 487 9.39 7.14 20.80
CA SER A 487 9.75 7.79 22.05
C SER A 487 10.78 6.95 22.82
N PRO A 488 11.67 7.56 23.61
CA PRO A 488 12.72 6.84 24.34
C PRO A 488 12.20 5.74 25.28
N ASP A 489 10.97 5.85 25.76
CA ASP A 489 10.30 4.87 26.63
C ASP A 489 9.58 3.75 25.86
N SER A 490 9.68 3.73 24.52
CA SER A 490 9.03 2.75 23.64
C SER A 490 7.50 2.68 23.75
N ARG A 491 6.82 3.76 24.22
CA ARG A 491 5.37 3.78 24.40
C ARG A 491 4.62 4.53 23.31
N SER A 492 5.31 5.38 22.58
CA SER A 492 4.71 6.16 21.51
C SER A 492 5.60 6.20 20.27
N VAL A 493 4.98 6.43 19.12
CA VAL A 493 5.67 6.67 17.85
C VAL A 493 5.26 8.04 17.34
N MET A 494 6.22 8.92 17.09
CA MET A 494 5.98 10.18 16.41
C MET A 494 6.01 9.97 14.90
N VAL A 495 5.07 10.62 14.20
CA VAL A 495 4.96 10.61 12.74
C VAL A 495 4.75 12.02 12.20
N VAL A 496 5.14 12.23 10.95
CA VAL A 496 4.80 13.44 10.18
C VAL A 496 3.56 13.13 9.35
N ASN A 497 2.54 13.96 9.42
CA ASN A 497 1.37 13.88 8.57
C ASN A 497 1.29 15.10 7.64
N TRP A 498 1.13 14.85 6.35
CA TRP A 498 0.82 15.89 5.38
C TRP A 498 -0.70 16.02 5.30
N GLU A 499 -1.20 17.16 5.77
CA GLU A 499 -2.64 17.42 5.81
C GLU A 499 -3.23 17.49 4.39
N ASP A 500 -4.49 17.13 4.26
CA ASP A 500 -5.19 17.04 2.96
C ASP A 500 -5.28 18.38 2.22
N ASN A 501 -5.16 19.50 2.93
CA ASN A 501 -5.14 20.84 2.32
C ASN A 501 -3.86 21.14 1.53
N GLY A 502 -2.83 20.26 1.62
CA GLY A 502 -1.54 20.45 0.98
C GLY A 502 -0.69 21.62 1.50
N GLU A 503 -1.21 22.40 2.47
CA GLU A 503 -0.60 23.60 3.00
C GLU A 503 -0.07 23.42 4.43
N SER A 504 -0.45 22.33 5.10
CA SER A 504 -0.10 22.08 6.49
C SER A 504 0.60 20.76 6.68
N ILE A 505 1.54 20.73 7.63
CA ILE A 505 2.26 19.53 8.07
C ILE A 505 2.09 19.43 9.58
N GLY A 506 1.55 18.29 10.03
CA GLY A 506 1.36 17.97 11.44
C GLY A 506 2.37 16.95 11.94
N HIS A 507 2.91 17.16 13.14
CA HIS A 507 3.67 16.14 13.87
C HIS A 507 2.77 15.58 14.97
N TYR A 508 2.57 14.27 14.94
CA TYR A 508 1.69 13.57 15.87
C TYR A 508 2.45 12.48 16.61
N THR A 509 2.14 12.30 17.88
CA THR A 509 2.51 11.09 18.62
C THR A 509 1.35 10.11 18.62
N ILE A 510 1.65 8.83 18.36
CA ILE A 510 0.67 7.74 18.38
C ILE A 510 1.04 6.81 19.52
N ASP A 511 0.15 6.68 20.51
CA ASP A 511 0.31 5.73 21.61
C ASP A 511 0.17 4.30 21.09
N VAL A 512 1.18 3.45 21.31
CA VAL A 512 1.21 2.09 20.72
C VAL A 512 0.33 1.07 21.45
N GLN A 513 -0.31 1.44 22.56
CA GLN A 513 -1.30 0.58 23.21
C GLN A 513 -2.71 0.86 22.69
N THR A 514 -3.05 2.13 22.56
CA THR A 514 -4.40 2.59 22.24
C THR A 514 -4.59 2.98 20.75
N GLY A 515 -3.50 3.28 20.03
CA GLY A 515 -3.55 3.82 18.68
C GLY A 515 -3.96 5.31 18.61
N LYS A 516 -4.14 5.97 19.76
CA LYS A 516 -4.57 7.38 19.80
C LYS A 516 -3.46 8.29 19.31
N ALA A 517 -3.79 9.11 18.30
CA ALA A 517 -2.92 10.19 17.85
C ALA A 517 -3.13 11.46 18.67
N THR A 518 -2.04 12.16 18.97
CA THR A 518 -2.04 13.45 19.67
C THR A 518 -1.14 14.42 18.90
N LEU A 519 -1.68 15.58 18.54
CA LEU A 519 -0.94 16.61 17.84
C LEU A 519 0.12 17.24 18.76
N VAL A 520 1.38 17.28 18.27
CA VAL A 520 2.51 17.93 18.94
C VAL A 520 2.78 19.31 18.35
N LEU A 521 2.74 19.39 17.01
CA LEU A 521 3.01 20.63 16.29
C LEU A 521 2.31 20.63 14.93
N MET A 522 1.73 21.76 14.56
CA MET A 522 1.23 22.03 13.21
C MET A 522 2.02 23.19 12.61
N THR A 523 2.47 23.03 11.36
CA THR A 523 3.10 24.08 10.58
C THR A 523 2.34 24.33 9.28
N HIS A 524 2.44 25.54 8.76
CA HIS A 524 1.79 25.97 7.54
C HIS A 524 2.83 26.57 6.59
N ARG A 525 2.66 26.37 5.29
CA ARG A 525 3.53 27.01 4.30
C ARG A 525 3.59 28.52 4.49
N PRO A 526 4.74 29.17 4.31
CA PRO A 526 5.98 28.67 3.71
C PRO A 526 6.95 27.99 4.68
N GLN A 527 6.52 27.61 5.88
CA GLN A 527 7.34 26.85 6.84
C GLN A 527 7.07 25.37 6.68
N ASP A 528 8.08 24.60 6.32
CA ASP A 528 8.02 23.15 6.27
C ASP A 528 8.90 22.56 7.37
N ILE A 529 8.34 21.65 8.18
CA ILE A 529 9.09 20.80 9.09
C ILE A 529 8.87 19.36 8.62
N TRP A 530 9.95 18.67 8.25
CA TRP A 530 9.88 17.36 7.56
C TRP A 530 10.73 16.27 8.22
N ASN A 531 11.57 16.63 9.19
CA ASN A 531 12.39 15.68 9.91
C ASN A 531 12.37 15.97 11.40
N HIS A 532 12.31 14.92 12.21
CA HIS A 532 12.24 15.03 13.65
C HIS A 532 13.01 13.90 14.34
N GLU A 533 13.48 14.16 15.56
CA GLU A 533 14.15 13.20 16.40
C GLU A 533 13.86 13.53 17.89
N TRP A 534 13.71 12.51 18.72
CA TRP A 534 13.46 12.70 20.15
C TRP A 534 14.72 13.07 20.94
N SER A 535 14.56 13.91 21.97
CA SER A 535 15.59 14.01 23.03
C SER A 535 15.64 12.69 23.83
N ILE A 536 16.77 12.39 24.45
CA ILE A 536 16.96 11.12 25.16
C ILE A 536 16.03 10.98 26.37
N ASP A 537 15.65 12.10 26.99
CA ASP A 537 14.73 12.15 28.14
C ASP A 537 13.24 12.14 27.74
N GLY A 538 12.94 12.18 26.44
CA GLY A 538 11.59 12.18 25.90
C GLY A 538 10.79 13.46 26.13
N LYS A 539 11.40 14.53 26.64
CA LYS A 539 10.71 15.79 26.95
C LYS A 539 10.71 16.77 25.77
N SER A 540 11.63 16.62 24.85
CA SER A 540 11.79 17.51 23.72
C SER A 540 11.94 16.76 22.41
N VAL A 541 11.74 17.47 21.31
CA VAL A 541 12.01 16.97 19.96
C VAL A 541 12.94 17.96 19.22
N PHE A 542 13.87 17.39 18.49
CA PHE A 542 14.68 18.10 17.52
C PHE A 542 13.95 18.12 16.19
N LEU A 543 13.84 19.29 15.57
CA LEU A 543 13.08 19.51 14.35
C LEU A 543 13.94 20.23 13.32
N VAL A 544 13.85 19.82 12.05
CA VAL A 544 14.42 20.56 10.93
C VAL A 544 13.34 21.42 10.30
N ARG A 545 13.47 22.72 10.44
CA ARG A 545 12.56 23.72 9.87
C ARG A 545 13.19 24.34 8.64
N SER A 546 12.48 24.39 7.53
CA SER A 546 12.82 25.11 6.31
C SER A 546 11.82 26.25 6.07
N MET A 547 12.31 27.43 5.73
CA MET A 547 11.48 28.60 5.42
C MET A 547 12.01 29.24 4.15
N VAL A 548 11.11 29.82 3.35
CA VAL A 548 11.48 30.71 2.24
C VAL A 548 11.21 32.14 2.69
N TRP A 549 12.25 32.96 2.76
CA TRP A 549 12.17 34.38 3.11
C TRP A 549 12.90 35.20 2.04
N ASP A 550 12.17 36.11 1.40
CA ASP A 550 12.71 37.01 0.36
C ASP A 550 13.58 36.29 -0.70
N SER A 551 13.03 35.19 -1.25
CA SER A 551 13.68 34.30 -2.23
C SER A 551 14.91 33.51 -1.70
N LEU A 552 15.23 33.63 -0.41
CA LEU A 552 16.27 32.85 0.26
C LEU A 552 15.62 31.70 1.05
N ARG A 553 16.15 30.49 0.88
CA ARG A 553 15.79 29.37 1.74
C ARG A 553 16.66 29.42 3.00
N ILE A 554 15.99 29.50 4.15
CA ILE A 554 16.62 29.44 5.47
C ILE A 554 16.27 28.10 6.08
N PHE A 555 17.24 27.41 6.66
CA PHE A 555 16.96 26.25 7.50
C PHE A 555 17.31 26.54 8.96
N GLN A 556 16.64 25.84 9.87
CA GLN A 556 16.92 25.85 11.30
C GLN A 556 16.81 24.44 11.86
N ILE A 557 17.72 24.10 12.78
CA ILE A 557 17.53 22.97 13.69
C ILE A 557 17.11 23.57 15.02
N ILE A 558 15.92 23.20 15.48
CA ILE A 558 15.34 23.69 16.73
C ILE A 558 15.08 22.53 17.69
N VAL A 559 15.14 22.81 18.99
CA VAL A 559 14.66 21.95 20.05
C VAL A 559 13.32 22.52 20.53
N ARG A 560 12.28 21.70 20.50
CA ARG A 560 10.97 22.06 21.02
C ARG A 560 10.64 21.21 22.23
N ASP A 561 10.40 21.85 23.37
CA ASP A 561 9.84 21.20 24.53
C ASP A 561 8.38 20.82 24.27
N ILE A 562 8.01 19.59 24.55
CA ILE A 562 6.69 19.04 24.16
C ILE A 562 5.58 19.59 25.06
N GLU A 563 5.86 19.78 26.34
CA GLU A 563 4.85 20.23 27.31
C GLU A 563 4.60 21.73 27.21
N SER A 564 5.66 22.54 27.21
CA SER A 564 5.55 23.99 27.18
C SER A 564 5.42 24.58 25.78
N GLY A 565 5.83 23.81 24.75
CA GLY A 565 5.93 24.27 23.37
C GLY A 565 7.07 25.28 23.12
N THR A 566 7.94 25.50 24.11
CA THR A 566 9.08 26.43 23.98
C THR A 566 10.10 25.89 22.98
N GLU A 567 10.59 26.79 22.11
CA GLU A 567 11.58 26.46 21.07
C GLU A 567 12.91 27.14 21.33
N THR A 568 13.99 26.40 21.13
CA THR A 568 15.37 26.90 21.19
C THR A 568 16.08 26.53 19.90
N GLU A 569 16.72 27.49 19.27
CA GLU A 569 17.53 27.28 18.08
C GLU A 569 18.87 26.67 18.44
N LEU A 570 19.24 25.56 17.76
CA LEU A 570 20.56 24.94 17.85
C LEU A 570 21.49 25.36 16.71
N LEU A 571 20.94 25.48 15.51
CA LEU A 571 21.67 25.81 14.30
C LEU A 571 20.76 26.49 13.31
N SER A 572 21.25 27.55 12.65
CA SER A 572 20.58 28.17 11.50
C SER A 572 21.59 28.55 10.41
N GLY A 573 21.11 28.63 9.18
CA GLY A 573 21.91 29.03 8.03
C GLY A 573 21.07 29.47 6.84
N THR A 574 21.73 30.23 5.96
CA THR A 574 21.20 30.62 4.64
C THR A 574 22.03 29.96 3.57
N ALA A 575 21.42 29.53 2.48
CA ALA A 575 22.04 28.83 1.35
C ALA A 575 22.54 27.40 1.65
N ASP A 576 22.34 26.91 2.86
CA ASP A 576 22.59 25.52 3.23
C ASP A 576 21.27 24.75 3.21
N GLU A 577 21.34 23.43 3.01
CA GLU A 577 20.19 22.53 3.14
C GLU A 577 20.50 21.48 4.18
N VAL A 578 19.53 21.18 5.03
CA VAL A 578 19.58 20.04 5.94
C VAL A 578 18.64 18.94 5.41
N TYR A 579 19.21 17.79 5.10
CA TYR A 579 18.45 16.66 4.58
C TYR A 579 17.92 15.76 5.68
N SER A 580 18.74 15.48 6.69
CA SER A 580 18.34 14.62 7.80
C SER A 580 19.14 14.89 9.07
N ILE A 581 18.51 14.55 10.19
CA ILE A 581 19.12 14.51 11.52
C ILE A 581 18.92 13.13 12.14
N SER A 582 19.87 12.71 12.97
CA SER A 582 19.73 11.55 13.84
C SER A 582 20.50 11.78 15.15
N ARG A 583 19.94 11.34 16.27
CA ARG A 583 20.52 11.49 17.59
C ARG A 583 21.45 10.31 17.91
N SER A 584 22.58 10.58 18.55
CA SER A 584 23.48 9.54 19.06
C SER A 584 22.80 8.71 20.17
N PRO A 585 23.21 7.45 20.38
CA PRO A 585 22.63 6.60 21.40
C PRO A 585 22.74 7.15 22.83
N ASP A 586 23.83 7.85 23.15
CA ASP A 586 24.05 8.53 24.43
C ASP A 586 23.25 9.83 24.60
N GLY A 587 22.68 10.34 23.49
CA GLY A 587 21.90 11.57 23.47
C GLY A 587 22.73 12.86 23.45
N GLU A 588 24.04 12.78 23.41
CA GLU A 588 24.91 13.96 23.47
C GLU A 588 25.07 14.67 22.14
N TRP A 589 24.88 13.97 21.01
CA TRP A 589 25.14 14.48 19.67
C TRP A 589 23.95 14.32 18.73
N LEU A 590 23.80 15.28 17.81
CA LEU A 590 23.03 15.13 16.58
C LEU A 590 23.97 15.03 15.39
N ALA A 591 23.83 13.98 14.59
CA ALA A 591 24.40 13.93 13.26
C ALA A 591 23.47 14.68 12.29
N VAL A 592 24.05 15.49 11.44
CA VAL A 592 23.37 16.35 10.48
C VAL A 592 23.98 16.12 9.11
N LEU A 593 23.17 15.62 8.18
CA LEU A 593 23.54 15.51 6.77
C LEU A 593 22.91 16.67 6.00
N GLY A 594 23.71 17.40 5.24
CA GLY A 594 23.23 18.55 4.50
C GLY A 594 24.26 19.16 3.58
N LEU A 595 23.87 20.25 2.89
CA LEU A 595 24.77 21.09 2.10
C LEU A 595 25.32 22.23 2.96
N ASP A 596 26.56 22.55 2.75
CA ASP A 596 27.24 23.74 3.24
C ASP A 596 27.95 24.37 2.04
N LYS A 597 27.51 25.55 1.59
CA LYS A 597 28.08 26.26 0.42
C LYS A 597 28.22 25.37 -0.82
N LYS A 598 27.20 24.59 -1.12
CA LYS A 598 27.12 23.60 -2.22
C LYS A 598 27.97 22.34 -2.03
N LYS A 599 28.61 22.15 -0.88
CA LYS A 599 29.33 20.94 -0.55
C LYS A 599 28.52 20.10 0.43
N ARG A 600 28.27 18.86 0.09
CA ARG A 600 27.57 17.93 0.98
C ARG A 600 28.49 17.51 2.10
N ASN A 601 28.02 17.62 3.35
CA ASN A 601 28.79 17.30 4.54
C ASN A 601 27.93 16.51 5.54
N LEU A 602 28.56 15.55 6.19
CA LEU A 602 28.05 14.94 7.42
C LEU A 602 28.77 15.60 8.60
N ARG A 603 28.02 16.18 9.51
CA ARG A 603 28.54 16.91 10.67
C ARG A 603 27.84 16.47 11.94
N VAL A 604 28.48 16.65 13.08
CA VAL A 604 27.89 16.43 14.40
C VAL A 604 27.85 17.73 15.20
N ILE A 605 26.75 17.95 15.91
CA ILE A 605 26.57 19.09 16.83
C ILE A 605 26.14 18.57 18.19
N PRO A 606 26.57 19.19 19.30
CA PRO A 606 26.06 18.84 20.61
C PRO A 606 24.55 19.09 20.71
N THR A 607 23.80 18.21 21.35
CA THR A 607 22.34 18.38 21.54
C THR A 607 21.99 19.59 22.39
N THR A 608 22.96 20.11 23.15
CA THR A 608 22.84 21.35 23.94
C THR A 608 23.23 22.60 23.16
N GLY A 609 23.55 22.45 21.87
CA GLY A 609 24.09 23.54 21.03
C GLY A 609 25.61 23.70 21.18
N GLY A 610 26.22 24.44 20.29
CA GLY A 610 27.63 24.71 20.32
C GLY A 610 28.35 24.50 18.98
N LYS A 611 29.64 24.23 19.02
CA LYS A 611 30.48 24.16 17.82
C LYS A 611 30.19 22.88 17.02
N THR A 612 29.86 23.04 15.75
CA THR A 612 29.67 21.96 14.78
C THR A 612 30.99 21.38 14.34
N ARG A 613 31.12 20.06 14.21
CA ARG A 613 32.26 19.33 13.70
C ARG A 613 31.89 18.56 12.44
N VAL A 614 32.55 18.84 11.32
CA VAL A 614 32.45 18.06 10.09
C VAL A 614 33.20 16.75 10.29
N ILE A 615 32.57 15.63 10.09
CA ILE A 615 33.16 14.28 10.20
C ILE A 615 33.45 13.65 8.85
N HIS A 616 32.64 14.02 7.81
CA HIS A 616 32.89 13.58 6.44
C HIS A 616 32.38 14.62 5.44
N SER A 617 33.14 14.78 4.35
CA SER A 617 32.77 15.64 3.21
C SER A 617 32.68 14.79 1.94
N PHE A 618 31.57 14.92 1.24
CA PHE A 618 31.36 14.19 0.00
C PHE A 618 31.95 14.92 -1.19
N GLU A 619 32.53 14.20 -2.14
CA GLU A 619 33.05 14.78 -3.38
C GLU A 619 31.92 15.13 -4.36
N GLN A 620 32.25 15.99 -5.34
CA GLN A 620 31.28 16.35 -6.38
C GLN A 620 30.95 15.10 -7.22
N GLY A 621 29.68 14.71 -7.28
CA GLY A 621 29.22 13.48 -7.94
C GLY A 621 29.02 12.29 -6.99
N ASP A 622 29.44 12.40 -5.75
CA ASP A 622 29.07 11.45 -4.71
C ASP A 622 27.58 11.62 -4.36
N ASN A 623 26.75 10.71 -4.85
CA ASN A 623 25.35 10.67 -4.50
C ASN A 623 25.17 9.76 -3.29
N SER A 624 24.93 10.33 -2.12
CA SER A 624 24.38 9.64 -0.95
C SER A 624 22.94 10.05 -0.76
N TRP A 625 22.08 9.10 -0.34
CA TRP A 625 20.72 9.44 0.03
C TRP A 625 20.67 10.23 1.34
N MET A 626 19.54 10.87 1.57
CA MET A 626 19.30 11.83 2.64
C MET A 626 19.20 11.22 4.06
N PHE A 627 19.47 9.91 4.23
CA PHE A 627 19.19 9.22 5.50
C PHE A 627 20.44 8.54 6.05
N HIS A 628 20.64 8.68 7.34
CA HIS A 628 21.74 8.08 8.07
C HIS A 628 21.29 7.63 9.46
N VAL A 629 22.03 6.73 10.08
CA VAL A 629 21.77 6.24 11.43
C VAL A 629 23.07 5.98 12.18
N TRP A 630 23.06 6.20 13.48
CA TRP A 630 24.18 5.88 14.35
C TRP A 630 24.30 4.37 14.58
N SER A 631 25.53 3.88 14.73
CA SER A 631 25.78 2.57 15.34
C SER A 631 25.33 2.57 16.81
N ALA A 632 24.94 1.42 17.34
CA ALA A 632 24.46 1.31 18.73
C ALA A 632 25.52 1.72 19.76
N ASP A 633 26.82 1.58 19.45
CA ASP A 633 27.93 2.00 20.30
C ASP A 633 28.35 3.48 20.11
N GLY A 634 27.68 4.21 19.22
CA GLY A 634 27.94 5.62 18.94
C GLY A 634 29.23 5.93 18.18
N LYS A 635 30.00 4.91 17.76
CA LYS A 635 31.31 5.14 17.13
C LYS A 635 31.25 5.40 15.63
N TYR A 636 30.19 4.96 14.97
CA TYR A 636 30.02 5.07 13.54
C TYR A 636 28.66 5.65 13.17
N ILE A 637 28.59 6.24 11.97
CA ILE A 637 27.36 6.58 11.29
C ILE A 637 27.27 5.75 10.02
N PHE A 638 26.16 5.05 9.85
CA PHE A 638 25.85 4.29 8.65
C PHE A 638 25.05 5.15 7.68
N LEU A 639 25.39 5.09 6.40
CA LEU A 639 24.62 5.76 5.34
C LEU A 639 24.70 5.01 4.01
N PRO A 640 23.66 5.06 3.18
CA PRO A 640 23.67 4.52 1.83
C PRO A 640 24.45 5.45 0.90
N LYS A 641 25.32 4.89 0.08
CA LYS A 641 26.07 5.62 -0.94
C LYS A 641 25.97 4.90 -2.27
N TYR A 642 25.91 5.68 -3.35
CA TYR A 642 25.86 5.15 -4.71
C TYR A 642 27.21 4.56 -5.12
N CYS A 643 27.21 3.36 -5.73
CA CYS A 643 28.42 2.74 -6.27
C CYS A 643 28.77 3.34 -7.64
N GLN A 644 30.03 3.66 -7.86
CA GLN A 644 30.55 4.06 -9.18
C GLN A 644 30.90 2.79 -10.00
N PRO A 645 30.68 2.77 -11.32
CA PRO A 645 30.09 3.80 -12.17
C PRO A 645 28.55 3.86 -12.10
N ILE A 646 28.00 5.01 -12.39
CA ILE A 646 26.58 5.35 -12.29
C ILE A 646 25.64 4.40 -13.09
N ASP A 647 26.19 3.72 -14.10
CA ASP A 647 25.43 2.84 -15.00
C ASP A 647 24.91 1.55 -14.32
N ASN A 648 25.46 1.14 -13.17
CA ASN A 648 25.07 -0.10 -12.49
C ASN A 648 23.88 0.05 -11.52
N LYS A 649 23.42 1.28 -11.23
CA LYS A 649 22.29 1.59 -10.31
C LYS A 649 22.37 0.85 -8.95
N LYS A 650 23.57 0.50 -8.49
CA LYS A 650 23.81 -0.19 -7.25
C LYS A 650 24.20 0.76 -6.13
N TRP A 651 23.76 0.44 -4.94
CA TRP A 651 24.02 1.17 -3.71
C TRP A 651 24.78 0.28 -2.74
N ASP A 652 25.69 0.90 -1.97
CA ASP A 652 26.43 0.26 -0.91
C ASP A 652 26.14 0.94 0.43
N LEU A 653 26.28 0.20 1.52
CA LEU A 653 26.23 0.74 2.86
C LEU A 653 27.64 1.12 3.29
N TRP A 654 27.78 2.35 3.76
CA TRP A 654 29.04 2.87 4.25
C TRP A 654 28.97 3.16 5.74
N ARG A 655 30.06 2.93 6.45
CA ARG A 655 30.24 3.37 7.83
C ARG A 655 31.30 4.45 7.93
N ILE A 656 30.99 5.51 8.66
CA ILE A 656 31.85 6.68 8.83
C ILE A 656 32.21 6.80 10.30
N PRO A 657 33.51 6.79 10.67
CA PRO A 657 33.92 6.95 12.05
C PRO A 657 33.57 8.36 12.57
N VAL A 658 32.95 8.47 13.72
CA VAL A 658 32.50 9.75 14.30
C VAL A 658 33.70 10.57 14.77
N GLU A 659 34.76 9.94 15.28
CA GLU A 659 35.98 10.63 15.72
C GLU A 659 36.91 11.06 14.57
N GLY A 660 36.50 10.79 13.34
CA GLY A 660 37.30 11.05 12.13
C GLY A 660 37.99 9.80 11.62
N GLY A 661 38.39 9.84 10.37
CA GLY A 661 39.02 8.70 9.67
C GLY A 661 38.39 8.48 8.30
N GLU A 662 38.87 7.47 7.60
CA GLU A 662 38.35 7.14 6.28
C GLU A 662 36.97 6.44 6.38
N ALA A 663 36.04 6.89 5.54
CA ALA A 663 34.78 6.22 5.35
C ALA A 663 34.99 4.84 4.72
N GLN A 664 34.29 3.82 5.20
CA GLN A 664 34.51 2.42 4.82
C GLN A 664 33.26 1.85 4.16
N SER A 665 33.43 1.27 2.98
CA SER A 665 32.42 0.44 2.33
C SER A 665 32.19 -0.83 3.15
N MET A 666 30.93 -1.25 3.28
CA MET A 666 30.57 -2.51 3.92
C MET A 666 30.35 -3.64 2.91
N GLY A 667 30.48 -3.36 1.60
CA GLY A 667 30.38 -4.32 0.53
C GLY A 667 28.95 -4.79 0.24
N LEU A 668 27.94 -3.98 0.56
CA LEU A 668 26.55 -4.27 0.30
C LEU A 668 26.15 -3.69 -1.06
N GLU A 669 26.08 -4.53 -2.08
CA GLU A 669 25.62 -4.11 -3.40
C GLU A 669 24.15 -4.46 -3.62
N LEU A 670 23.26 -3.48 -3.46
CA LEU A 670 21.81 -3.63 -3.64
C LEU A 670 21.24 -2.61 -4.65
N SER A 671 20.00 -2.84 -5.07
CA SER A 671 19.14 -1.79 -5.61
C SER A 671 19.03 -0.63 -4.60
N PRO A 672 18.57 0.57 -5.00
CA PRO A 672 18.44 1.69 -4.09
C PRO A 672 17.73 1.31 -2.79
N PHE A 673 18.33 1.64 -1.66
CA PHE A 673 17.77 1.43 -0.33
C PHE A 673 17.90 2.69 0.53
N TRP A 674 16.99 2.86 1.47
CA TRP A 674 16.86 4.06 2.27
C TRP A 674 16.16 3.80 3.61
N TRP A 675 16.00 4.80 4.45
CA TRP A 675 15.33 4.73 5.75
C TRP A 675 15.96 3.72 6.70
N LEU A 676 17.25 3.90 6.97
CA LEU A 676 18.01 3.03 7.87
C LEU A 676 17.56 3.17 9.34
N SER A 677 17.53 2.05 10.04
CA SER A 677 17.37 1.97 11.49
C SER A 677 18.27 0.89 12.06
N ALA A 678 19.13 1.25 13.02
CA ALA A 678 19.97 0.31 13.74
C ALA A 678 19.24 -0.21 14.99
N HIS A 679 19.30 -1.52 15.19
CA HIS A 679 18.79 -2.16 16.40
C HIS A 679 19.73 -1.87 17.57
N PRO A 680 19.21 -1.71 18.83
CA PRO A 680 20.05 -1.46 20.01
C PRO A 680 21.09 -2.55 20.33
N ASP A 681 20.94 -3.77 19.80
CA ASP A 681 21.92 -4.85 19.95
C ASP A 681 23.21 -4.61 19.15
N GLY A 682 23.20 -3.62 18.24
CA GLY A 682 24.32 -3.29 17.37
C GLY A 682 24.58 -4.25 16.21
N ARG A 683 23.75 -5.30 16.07
CA ARG A 683 23.91 -6.34 15.04
C ARG A 683 22.95 -6.20 13.88
N HIS A 684 21.74 -5.75 14.11
CA HIS A 684 20.71 -5.69 13.09
C HIS A 684 20.52 -4.28 12.56
N ILE A 685 20.40 -4.17 11.24
CA ILE A 685 20.03 -2.92 10.56
C ILE A 685 18.80 -3.21 9.70
N ALA A 686 17.72 -2.48 9.94
CA ALA A 686 16.53 -2.46 9.09
C ALA A 686 16.61 -1.31 8.09
N PHE A 687 16.06 -1.51 6.90
CA PHE A 687 16.01 -0.49 5.87
C PHE A 687 14.88 -0.76 4.88
N SER A 688 14.48 0.24 4.13
CA SER A 688 13.57 0.09 3.00
C SER A 688 14.34 -0.16 1.72
N ASN A 689 13.87 -1.11 0.91
CA ASN A 689 14.46 -1.42 -0.39
C ASN A 689 13.38 -1.72 -1.42
N SER A 690 13.63 -1.38 -2.68
CA SER A 690 12.69 -1.64 -3.78
C SER A 690 12.76 -3.06 -4.36
N GLY A 691 13.57 -3.94 -3.75
CA GLY A 691 13.78 -5.31 -4.25
C GLY A 691 14.77 -5.38 -5.42
N SER A 692 15.14 -6.60 -5.78
CA SER A 692 16.14 -6.86 -6.85
C SER A 692 15.56 -6.75 -8.26
N SER A 693 14.24 -6.68 -8.42
CA SER A 693 13.57 -6.57 -9.72
C SER A 693 12.96 -5.17 -9.88
N TYR A 694 13.59 -4.37 -10.71
CA TYR A 694 12.95 -3.18 -11.30
C TYR A 694 11.93 -3.69 -12.33
N GLU A 695 10.78 -4.16 -11.85
CA GLU A 695 9.67 -4.41 -12.75
C GLU A 695 9.05 -3.06 -13.11
N LEU A 696 8.87 -2.82 -14.39
CA LEU A 696 8.22 -1.61 -14.90
C LEU A 696 6.71 -1.72 -14.75
N PRO A 697 5.99 -0.59 -14.66
CA PRO A 697 4.55 -0.61 -14.79
C PRO A 697 4.13 -1.39 -16.03
N ALA A 698 3.12 -2.21 -15.90
CA ALA A 698 2.69 -3.06 -17.00
C ALA A 698 1.17 -3.18 -17.09
N ILE A 699 0.68 -3.20 -18.32
CA ILE A 699 -0.71 -3.51 -18.62
C ILE A 699 -0.82 -4.99 -18.95
N TRP A 700 -1.77 -5.62 -18.29
CA TRP A 700 -2.11 -7.02 -18.45
C TRP A 700 -3.52 -7.19 -18.97
N VAL A 701 -3.75 -8.30 -19.65
CA VAL A 701 -5.10 -8.74 -20.02
C VAL A 701 -5.37 -10.11 -19.42
N MET A 702 -6.57 -10.29 -18.89
CA MET A 702 -7.10 -11.53 -18.35
C MET A 702 -8.30 -11.96 -19.18
N GLU A 703 -8.25 -13.18 -19.69
CA GLU A 703 -9.24 -13.75 -20.62
C GLU A 703 -9.80 -15.07 -20.05
N ASN A 704 -11.05 -15.41 -20.38
CA ASN A 704 -11.73 -16.67 -20.01
C ASN A 704 -11.79 -16.95 -18.49
N PHE A 705 -11.94 -15.92 -17.66
CA PHE A 705 -11.86 -16.04 -16.21
C PHE A 705 -13.24 -15.96 -15.51
N LEU A 706 -14.26 -15.40 -16.16
CA LEU A 706 -15.62 -15.38 -15.65
C LEU A 706 -16.39 -16.62 -16.14
N PRO A 707 -17.24 -17.22 -15.31
CA PRO A 707 -18.15 -18.27 -15.76
C PRO A 707 -19.13 -17.74 -16.82
N GLU A 708 -19.48 -18.60 -17.78
CA GLU A 708 -20.50 -18.31 -18.81
C GLU A 708 -21.91 -18.09 -18.23
#